data_fd651c1c955f10687a26028a450e8665
#
_entry.id   fd651c1c955f10687a26028a450e8665
#
_cell.length_a   1.000
_cell.length_b   1.000
_cell.length_c   1.000
_cell.angle_alpha   90.00
_cell.angle_beta   90.00
_cell.angle_gamma   90.00
#
_symmetry.space_group_name_H-M   'P 1'
#
loop_
_entity.id
_entity.type
_entity.pdbx_description
1 polymer ?
#
loop_
_entity_poly.entity_id
_entity_poly.type
_entity_poly.pdbx_seq_one_letter_code
_entity_poly.pdbx_strand_id
1 'polypeptide(L)'
;MKKFLPDLIAILAFIILSFAYFFPADIEGRILFQHDTAAGVGAGQESKEYLERTGERTRWTNSIFGGMPTYQMSPSYDSTTSLKGVEKVYRLFLPDYVVLTFIMMLGFYILLRAFGISAWLAGLGGVIWAFSSYFFILIPAGHIWKFVTLAYIPPTIAGVVLAYRKKYLLGGIVTALFIALQIQSNHIQMSYYFMFVILFFVGAYFEDAYRKKELPHFFKASGVLALAAVVGVCINISNLYHTYEYSKETMRGKSELKQEGAAASQTSSGLDRDYITNWSYGIGETLTLLVPNVKGGGSGSTMSQSEAAMAKANPMYNGIYSQLPQYFGEQPWTAGPVYVGAFVMFLFVLGCFIVKGPLKWALLGATIFSILLSWGKNFMGLTDFFIDYVPMYNKFRAVSSILVIAEFTIPLLAIFALKEILSKPDMLKQEKNCRGVIAALVLTAGVALILAVAPGTFFSSFITTQEMTALKQALPAEHLAPFVANLTEMREAIIASDAWRSFFIIVIGCLFLFLYQLRKLKASFTLAGVALLCLIDMWSVNKRYLNDEQFVPKSKRSEAFVKTQADEIILQDTTPNYRVLNFIGFPGNTFNENNTAYWHKSVGGYHAAKLRRYQEMIDHHIVPEMKETYQAVATAGGQMDSVDASKFRVLNMLNTKYFIFPAGEQGQAVPVMNPYAYGNAWFVDKVQYVNNANEEIDALNDILPTETAVVDVKFKEQLKGVTEGYKDSLSTIQLTSYEPNRLVYKASTPKDGVVVFSEIYYPGWQVTIDGQPVDIARADYILRAINMPAGEHTIEMWFDPQSIHVTESIAYAALALLLIGVMLLAWTQRSKIAKKS
;
A
#
# COMPACT_ATOMS: atom_id res chain seq x y z
N MET A 1 24.83 -33.90 7.66
CA MET A 1 25.30 -32.68 6.93
C MET A 1 25.14 -32.76 5.42
N LYS A 2 25.60 -33.81 4.71
CA LYS A 2 25.53 -33.94 3.23
C LYS A 2 24.11 -33.77 2.63
N LYS A 3 23.05 -34.14 3.36
CA LYS A 3 21.66 -34.03 2.88
C LYS A 3 21.15 -32.57 2.83
N PHE A 4 21.63 -31.69 3.68
CA PHE A 4 21.22 -30.29 3.77
C PHE A 4 22.15 -29.34 3.01
N LEU A 5 23.26 -29.82 2.48
CA LEU A 5 24.24 -29.02 1.76
C LEU A 5 23.64 -28.27 0.55
N PRO A 6 22.78 -28.89 -0.30
CA PRO A 6 22.15 -28.18 -1.41
C PRO A 6 21.22 -27.04 -0.96
N ASP A 7 20.52 -27.22 0.16
CA ASP A 7 19.67 -26.17 0.73
C ASP A 7 20.51 -25.00 1.24
N LEU A 8 21.62 -25.29 1.92
CA LEU A 8 22.56 -24.27 2.41
C LEU A 8 23.20 -23.47 1.25
N ILE A 9 23.60 -24.15 0.17
CA ILE A 9 24.17 -23.51 -1.01
C ILE A 9 23.13 -22.60 -1.67
N ALA A 10 21.86 -23.03 -1.78
CA ALA A 10 20.78 -22.20 -2.31
C ALA A 10 20.57 -20.93 -1.49
N ILE A 11 20.55 -21.05 -0.15
CA ILE A 11 20.41 -19.88 0.76
C ILE A 11 21.60 -18.92 0.60
N LEU A 12 22.82 -19.45 0.54
CA LEU A 12 24.03 -18.65 0.32
C LEU A 12 23.97 -17.93 -1.05
N ALA A 13 23.52 -18.62 -2.10
CA ALA A 13 23.33 -18.02 -3.41
C ALA A 13 22.29 -16.87 -3.38
N PHE A 14 21.21 -17.00 -2.61
CA PHE A 14 20.24 -15.92 -2.43
C PHE A 14 20.85 -14.70 -1.75
N ILE A 15 21.67 -14.90 -0.72
CA ILE A 15 22.39 -13.80 -0.05
C ILE A 15 23.30 -13.10 -1.07
N ILE A 16 24.11 -13.87 -1.80
CA ILE A 16 25.05 -13.31 -2.80
C ILE A 16 24.30 -12.55 -3.89
N LEU A 17 23.21 -13.09 -4.44
CA LEU A 17 22.42 -12.42 -5.48
C LEU A 17 21.78 -11.14 -4.95
N SER A 18 21.32 -11.13 -3.70
CA SER A 18 20.72 -9.95 -3.08
C SER A 18 21.73 -8.82 -2.91
N PHE A 19 22.93 -9.11 -2.41
CA PHE A 19 24.01 -8.12 -2.35
C PHE A 19 24.46 -7.67 -3.74
N ALA A 20 24.66 -8.60 -4.67
CA ALA A 20 25.11 -8.27 -6.03
C ALA A 20 24.16 -7.33 -6.77
N TYR A 21 22.85 -7.46 -6.52
CA TYR A 21 21.86 -6.57 -7.16
C TYR A 21 21.98 -5.12 -6.69
N PHE A 22 22.20 -4.91 -5.40
CA PHE A 22 22.27 -3.57 -4.79
C PHE A 22 23.70 -3.01 -4.67
N PHE A 23 24.70 -3.76 -5.14
CA PHE A 23 26.07 -3.25 -5.22
C PHE A 23 26.18 -2.12 -6.27
N PRO A 24 26.89 -1.00 -5.98
CA PRO A 24 27.67 -0.71 -4.78
C PRO A 24 26.88 0.02 -3.67
N ALA A 25 25.62 0.41 -3.90
CA ALA A 25 24.84 1.27 -3.02
C ALA A 25 24.71 0.75 -1.58
N ASP A 26 24.57 -0.58 -1.42
CA ASP A 26 24.46 -1.23 -0.11
C ASP A 26 25.76 -1.12 0.71
N ILE A 27 26.94 -1.28 0.07
CA ILE A 27 28.24 -1.16 0.73
C ILE A 27 28.57 0.29 1.04
N GLU A 28 28.21 1.22 0.17
CA GLU A 28 28.40 2.66 0.36
C GLU A 28 27.41 3.25 1.37
N GLY A 29 26.44 2.47 1.84
CA GLY A 29 25.44 2.91 2.79
C GLY A 29 24.48 3.95 2.21
N ARG A 30 24.32 3.99 0.88
CA ARG A 30 23.34 4.83 0.19
C ARG A 30 21.93 4.30 0.39
N ILE A 31 20.95 5.18 0.33
CA ILE A 31 19.53 4.87 0.56
C ILE A 31 18.70 5.32 -0.63
N LEU A 32 17.51 4.70 -0.78
CA LEU A 32 16.47 5.25 -1.63
C LEU A 32 15.77 6.37 -0.90
N PHE A 33 15.63 7.51 -1.57
CA PHE A 33 14.75 8.57 -1.09
C PHE A 33 13.34 8.29 -1.62
N GLN A 34 12.46 7.87 -0.72
CA GLN A 34 11.09 7.48 -1.05
C GLN A 34 10.13 8.47 -0.42
N HIS A 35 9.26 9.07 -1.23
CA HIS A 35 8.27 10.07 -0.77
C HIS A 35 7.40 9.53 0.37
N ASP A 36 6.81 8.34 0.22
CA ASP A 36 5.94 7.75 1.24
C ASP A 36 6.68 7.45 2.55
N THR A 37 7.96 7.07 2.46
CA THR A 37 8.78 6.85 3.65
C THR A 37 9.08 8.15 4.37
N ALA A 38 9.41 9.23 3.65
CA ALA A 38 9.62 10.55 4.23
C ALA A 38 8.32 11.09 4.84
N ALA A 39 7.20 10.97 4.14
CA ALA A 39 5.89 11.37 4.65
C ALA A 39 5.52 10.60 5.93
N GLY A 40 5.81 9.30 5.99
CA GLY A 40 5.62 8.48 7.19
C GLY A 40 6.47 8.94 8.38
N VAL A 41 7.70 9.37 8.15
CA VAL A 41 8.59 9.92 9.19
C VAL A 41 8.00 11.24 9.73
N GLY A 42 7.61 12.17 8.85
CA GLY A 42 7.02 13.45 9.25
C GLY A 42 5.76 13.27 10.09
N ALA A 43 4.80 12.49 9.61
CA ALA A 43 3.55 12.23 10.33
C ALA A 43 3.76 11.49 11.66
N GLY A 44 4.77 10.62 11.74
CA GLY A 44 5.04 9.79 12.92
C GLY A 44 5.89 10.44 14.00
N GLN A 45 6.42 11.66 13.80
CA GLN A 45 7.40 12.27 14.69
C GLN A 45 6.85 12.49 16.11
N GLU A 46 5.67 13.06 16.26
CA GLU A 46 5.03 13.27 17.56
C GLU A 46 4.86 11.97 18.36
N SER A 47 4.38 10.92 17.69
CA SER A 47 4.21 9.59 18.31
C SER A 47 5.53 8.96 18.71
N LYS A 48 6.58 9.20 17.95
CA LYS A 48 7.95 8.73 18.23
C LYS A 48 8.53 9.46 19.45
N GLU A 49 8.44 10.78 19.49
CA GLU A 49 8.91 11.60 20.61
C GLU A 49 8.18 11.26 21.90
N TYR A 50 6.86 11.03 21.82
CA TYR A 50 6.07 10.56 22.96
C TYR A 50 6.58 9.22 23.49
N LEU A 51 6.80 8.25 22.60
CA LEU A 51 7.33 6.93 22.97
C LEU A 51 8.75 7.03 23.57
N GLU A 52 9.63 7.83 22.98
CA GLU A 52 11.01 8.02 23.48
C GLU A 52 11.05 8.67 24.88
N ARG A 53 10.12 9.59 25.16
CA ARG A 53 10.04 10.30 26.42
C ARG A 53 9.34 9.52 27.54
N THR A 54 8.25 8.81 27.21
CA THR A 54 7.39 8.13 28.21
C THR A 54 7.60 6.62 28.29
N GLY A 55 8.15 6.00 27.25
CA GLY A 55 8.16 4.54 27.07
C GLY A 55 6.82 3.96 26.65
N GLU A 56 5.78 4.76 26.51
CA GLU A 56 4.42 4.35 26.15
C GLU A 56 4.08 4.71 24.69
N ARG A 57 3.12 4.00 24.12
CA ARG A 57 2.65 4.25 22.75
C ARG A 57 1.38 5.05 22.77
N THR A 58 1.39 6.22 22.15
CA THR A 58 0.14 6.93 21.90
C THR A 58 -0.68 6.26 20.78
N ARG A 59 -2.01 6.29 20.95
CA ARG A 59 -2.98 5.86 19.92
C ARG A 59 -3.61 7.03 19.17
N TRP A 60 -3.18 8.24 19.50
CA TRP A 60 -3.61 9.49 18.88
C TRP A 60 -2.41 10.35 18.51
N THR A 61 -2.52 11.13 17.45
CA THR A 61 -1.56 12.16 17.08
C THR A 61 -2.28 13.42 16.63
N ASN A 62 -1.69 14.58 16.88
CA ASN A 62 -2.15 15.88 16.39
C ASN A 62 -1.23 16.42 15.28
N SER A 63 -0.24 15.66 14.83
CA SER A 63 0.77 16.11 13.85
C SER A 63 0.17 16.44 12.48
N ILE A 64 -0.89 15.75 12.06
CA ILE A 64 -1.56 15.96 10.76
C ILE A 64 -3.08 16.07 10.92
N PHE A 65 -3.71 16.82 10.02
CA PHE A 65 -5.18 16.95 9.92
C PHE A 65 -5.83 17.40 11.23
N GLY A 66 -5.12 18.16 12.05
CA GLY A 66 -5.61 18.60 13.35
C GLY A 66 -5.84 17.49 14.38
N GLY A 67 -5.61 16.26 14.04
CA GLY A 67 -5.68 15.10 14.92
C GLY A 67 -6.33 13.86 14.30
N MET A 68 -5.73 12.69 14.54
CA MET A 68 -6.27 11.40 14.08
C MET A 68 -5.69 10.21 14.88
N PRO A 69 -6.38 9.05 14.89
CA PRO A 69 -5.82 7.83 15.46
C PRO A 69 -4.56 7.34 14.73
N THR A 70 -3.60 6.78 15.49
CA THR A 70 -2.35 6.24 14.93
C THR A 70 -2.48 4.82 14.36
N TYR A 71 -3.67 4.26 14.27
CA TYR A 71 -3.92 2.86 13.89
C TYR A 71 -3.37 2.45 12.53
N GLN A 72 -3.18 3.41 11.61
CA GLN A 72 -2.57 3.19 10.30
C GLN A 72 -1.26 3.97 10.09
N MET A 73 -0.76 4.63 11.14
CA MET A 73 0.53 5.31 11.16
C MET A 73 1.57 4.44 11.86
N SER A 74 2.22 3.53 11.12
CA SER A 74 3.19 2.57 11.69
C SER A 74 2.61 1.77 12.86
N PRO A 75 1.50 1.06 12.68
CA PRO A 75 0.80 0.38 13.76
C PRO A 75 1.74 -0.60 14.47
N SER A 76 1.78 -0.52 15.79
CA SER A 76 2.60 -1.39 16.62
C SER A 76 1.85 -1.71 17.90
N TYR A 77 1.79 -3.01 18.22
CA TYR A 77 1.13 -3.57 19.39
C TYR A 77 2.13 -4.42 20.17
N ASP A 78 1.99 -4.46 21.49
CA ASP A 78 2.98 -5.13 22.34
C ASP A 78 3.02 -6.65 22.11
N SER A 79 1.86 -7.25 21.86
CA SER A 79 1.75 -8.67 21.47
C SER A 79 2.57 -9.01 20.24
N THR A 80 2.58 -8.14 19.24
CA THR A 80 3.31 -8.37 17.98
C THR A 80 4.80 -8.04 18.06
N THR A 81 5.25 -7.40 19.12
CA THR A 81 6.68 -7.10 19.33
C THR A 81 7.52 -8.38 19.42
N SER A 82 6.98 -9.45 19.98
CA SER A 82 7.65 -10.77 20.03
C SER A 82 7.90 -11.37 18.65
N LEU A 83 7.02 -11.12 17.68
CA LEU A 83 7.20 -11.57 16.30
C LEU A 83 8.38 -10.89 15.60
N LYS A 84 8.75 -9.66 15.99
CA LYS A 84 9.92 -8.95 15.44
C LYS A 84 11.22 -9.72 15.65
N GLY A 85 11.34 -10.47 16.75
CA GLY A 85 12.48 -11.36 17.01
C GLY A 85 12.53 -12.53 16.01
N VAL A 86 11.39 -13.18 15.80
CA VAL A 86 11.26 -14.27 14.82
C VAL A 86 11.52 -13.76 13.39
N GLU A 87 10.99 -12.60 13.07
CA GLU A 87 11.19 -11.95 11.78
C GLU A 87 12.66 -11.64 11.52
N LYS A 88 13.40 -11.08 12.49
CA LYS A 88 14.85 -10.81 12.38
C LYS A 88 15.63 -12.09 12.10
N VAL A 89 15.31 -13.19 12.78
CA VAL A 89 15.94 -14.49 12.54
C VAL A 89 15.63 -15.00 11.12
N TYR A 90 14.38 -14.92 10.68
CA TYR A 90 14.00 -15.32 9.31
C TYR A 90 14.70 -14.49 8.25
N ARG A 91 14.91 -13.20 8.51
CA ARG A 91 15.62 -12.24 7.64
C ARG A 91 17.15 -12.34 7.74
N LEU A 92 17.69 -13.24 8.56
CA LEU A 92 19.14 -13.44 8.81
C LEU A 92 19.88 -12.13 9.16
N PHE A 93 19.20 -11.14 9.75
CA PHE A 93 19.77 -9.83 10.11
C PHE A 93 20.41 -9.08 8.94
N LEU A 94 20.00 -9.39 7.70
CA LEU A 94 20.50 -8.72 6.50
C LEU A 94 20.07 -7.24 6.46
N PRO A 95 20.87 -6.35 5.83
CA PRO A 95 20.55 -4.94 5.75
C PRO A 95 19.32 -4.65 4.88
N ASP A 96 18.78 -3.43 5.03
CA ASP A 96 17.67 -2.92 4.24
C ASP A 96 17.92 -3.07 2.73
N TYR A 97 16.86 -3.27 1.96
CA TYR A 97 16.84 -3.62 0.54
C TYR A 97 17.38 -5.02 0.20
N VAL A 98 18.61 -5.36 0.65
CA VAL A 98 19.18 -6.70 0.48
C VAL A 98 18.24 -7.76 1.09
N VAL A 99 17.75 -7.51 2.29
CA VAL A 99 16.81 -8.42 2.97
C VAL A 99 15.53 -8.64 2.18
N LEU A 100 15.03 -7.63 1.45
CA LEU A 100 13.78 -7.72 0.71
C LEU A 100 13.84 -8.80 -0.38
N THR A 101 14.83 -8.74 -1.26
CA THR A 101 15.01 -9.74 -2.31
C THR A 101 15.34 -11.11 -1.74
N PHE A 102 16.11 -11.16 -0.65
CA PHE A 102 16.43 -12.40 0.05
C PHE A 102 15.17 -13.12 0.56
N ILE A 103 14.30 -12.46 1.33
CA ILE A 103 13.07 -13.09 1.87
C ILE A 103 12.09 -13.48 0.77
N MET A 104 12.07 -12.75 -0.34
CA MET A 104 11.25 -13.08 -1.49
C MET A 104 11.70 -14.40 -2.12
N MET A 105 13.01 -14.56 -2.36
CA MET A 105 13.59 -15.83 -2.84
C MET A 105 13.38 -16.97 -1.84
N LEU A 106 13.66 -16.73 -0.57
CA LEU A 106 13.54 -17.74 0.49
C LEU A 106 12.09 -18.23 0.65
N GLY A 107 11.13 -17.31 0.62
CA GLY A 107 9.71 -17.66 0.74
C GLY A 107 9.23 -18.62 -0.33
N PHE A 108 9.52 -18.32 -1.59
CA PHE A 108 9.13 -19.20 -2.70
C PHE A 108 9.94 -20.50 -2.74
N TYR A 109 11.19 -20.45 -2.34
CA TYR A 109 12.02 -21.64 -2.12
C TYR A 109 11.37 -22.60 -1.11
N ILE A 110 10.93 -22.10 0.05
CA ILE A 110 10.25 -22.89 1.08
C ILE A 110 8.98 -23.54 0.51
N LEU A 111 8.20 -22.81 -0.28
CA LEU A 111 7.01 -23.34 -0.95
C LEU A 111 7.35 -24.51 -1.88
N LEU A 112 8.35 -24.34 -2.75
CA LEU A 112 8.76 -25.39 -3.67
C LEU A 112 9.33 -26.62 -2.94
N ARG A 113 10.08 -26.40 -1.84
CA ARG A 113 10.54 -27.50 -0.98
C ARG A 113 9.37 -28.23 -0.28
N ALA A 114 8.30 -27.51 0.07
CA ALA A 114 7.07 -28.12 0.60
C ALA A 114 6.39 -29.01 -0.45
N PHE A 115 6.45 -28.67 -1.72
CA PHE A 115 6.02 -29.52 -2.84
C PHE A 115 6.97 -30.71 -3.10
N GLY A 116 8.13 -30.78 -2.43
CA GLY A 116 9.13 -31.83 -2.64
C GLY A 116 10.00 -31.64 -3.89
N ILE A 117 10.08 -30.43 -4.40
CA ILE A 117 10.98 -30.04 -5.48
C ILE A 117 12.43 -30.09 -4.97
N SER A 118 13.38 -30.50 -5.80
CA SER A 118 14.81 -30.53 -5.47
C SER A 118 15.34 -29.13 -5.11
N ALA A 119 16.36 -29.04 -4.26
CA ALA A 119 16.90 -27.76 -3.81
C ALA A 119 17.35 -26.87 -4.98
N TRP A 120 18.00 -27.43 -6.01
CA TRP A 120 18.48 -26.69 -7.17
C TRP A 120 17.35 -26.10 -8.00
N LEU A 121 16.31 -26.88 -8.26
CA LEU A 121 15.15 -26.39 -9.01
C LEU A 121 14.28 -25.44 -8.18
N ALA A 122 14.19 -25.68 -6.86
CA ALA A 122 13.53 -24.77 -5.95
C ALA A 122 14.28 -23.43 -5.83
N GLY A 123 15.63 -23.47 -5.88
CA GLY A 123 16.48 -22.28 -5.94
C GLY A 123 16.19 -21.43 -7.19
N LEU A 124 16.13 -22.06 -8.35
CA LEU A 124 15.73 -21.37 -9.58
C LEU A 124 14.34 -20.73 -9.45
N GLY A 125 13.36 -21.48 -8.93
CA GLY A 125 12.02 -20.94 -8.73
C GLY A 125 11.98 -19.74 -7.77
N GLY A 126 12.78 -19.78 -6.70
CA GLY A 126 12.94 -18.64 -5.78
C GLY A 126 13.48 -17.39 -6.50
N VAL A 127 14.47 -17.56 -7.37
CA VAL A 127 15.03 -16.46 -8.18
C VAL A 127 13.97 -15.91 -9.15
N ILE A 128 13.30 -16.79 -9.91
CA ILE A 128 12.27 -16.38 -10.87
C ILE A 128 11.16 -15.57 -10.18
N TRP A 129 10.65 -16.04 -9.05
CA TRP A 129 9.63 -15.31 -8.30
C TRP A 129 10.15 -13.95 -7.84
N ALA A 130 11.30 -13.92 -7.16
CA ALA A 130 11.82 -12.71 -6.56
C ALA A 130 12.24 -11.64 -7.59
N PHE A 131 12.67 -12.06 -8.78
CA PHE A 131 13.09 -11.17 -9.85
C PHE A 131 11.97 -10.81 -10.83
N SER A 132 10.71 -11.20 -10.58
CA SER A 132 9.57 -10.60 -11.28
C SER A 132 9.60 -9.07 -11.12
N SER A 133 9.39 -8.35 -12.22
CA SER A 133 9.69 -6.90 -12.25
C SER A 133 8.83 -6.08 -11.30
N TYR A 134 7.62 -6.53 -11.03
CA TYR A 134 6.70 -5.87 -10.11
C TYR A 134 7.32 -5.63 -8.73
N PHE A 135 8.08 -6.58 -8.21
CA PHE A 135 8.70 -6.44 -6.91
C PHE A 135 9.78 -5.36 -6.91
N PHE A 136 10.53 -5.24 -8.00
CA PHE A 136 11.57 -4.22 -8.13
C PHE A 136 11.01 -2.82 -8.36
N ILE A 137 9.81 -2.67 -8.90
CA ILE A 137 9.15 -1.35 -9.00
C ILE A 137 8.44 -0.95 -7.69
N LEU A 138 8.11 -1.89 -6.81
CA LEU A 138 7.56 -1.58 -5.48
C LEU A 138 8.58 -0.94 -4.54
N ILE A 139 9.87 -1.29 -4.68
CA ILE A 139 10.93 -0.81 -3.79
C ILE A 139 11.13 0.70 -3.95
N PRO A 140 11.42 1.26 -5.15
CA PRO A 140 11.58 2.70 -5.30
C PRO A 140 10.28 3.48 -5.07
N ALA A 141 9.11 2.86 -5.30
CA ALA A 141 7.82 3.46 -4.98
C ALA A 141 7.54 3.58 -3.47
N GLY A 142 8.37 2.97 -2.60
CA GLY A 142 8.17 3.02 -1.14
C GLY A 142 7.15 2.01 -0.60
N HIS A 143 6.61 1.13 -1.44
CA HIS A 143 5.58 0.15 -1.05
C HIS A 143 6.15 -1.06 -0.30
N ILE A 144 6.98 -0.81 0.71
CA ILE A 144 7.73 -1.86 1.44
C ILE A 144 6.81 -2.81 2.19
N TRP A 145 5.74 -2.32 2.80
CA TRP A 145 4.77 -3.18 3.50
C TRP A 145 4.08 -4.16 2.54
N LYS A 146 3.73 -3.71 1.35
CA LYS A 146 3.18 -4.55 0.28
C LYS A 146 4.18 -5.62 -0.14
N PHE A 147 5.44 -5.24 -0.34
CA PHE A 147 6.52 -6.14 -0.69
C PHE A 147 6.72 -7.25 0.36
N VAL A 148 6.84 -6.87 1.64
CA VAL A 148 7.06 -7.81 2.75
C VAL A 148 5.88 -8.75 2.92
N THR A 149 4.64 -8.25 2.80
CA THR A 149 3.44 -9.10 2.81
C THR A 149 3.52 -10.16 1.72
N LEU A 150 3.88 -9.80 0.49
CA LEU A 150 4.03 -10.72 -0.64
C LEU A 150 5.15 -11.75 -0.42
N ALA A 151 6.22 -11.38 0.28
CA ALA A 151 7.31 -12.31 0.60
C ALA A 151 6.90 -13.40 1.61
N TYR A 152 5.93 -13.13 2.50
CA TYR A 152 5.44 -14.11 3.49
C TYR A 152 4.29 -15.00 2.97
N ILE A 153 3.68 -14.66 1.84
CA ILE A 153 2.61 -15.46 1.24
C ILE A 153 3.07 -16.86 0.77
N PRO A 154 4.18 -17.02 0.03
CA PRO A 154 4.61 -18.36 -0.39
C PRO A 154 4.87 -19.32 0.80
N PRO A 155 5.51 -18.93 1.90
CA PRO A 155 5.61 -19.77 3.08
C PRO A 155 4.26 -20.10 3.74
N THR A 156 3.30 -19.16 3.73
CA THR A 156 1.92 -19.46 4.19
C THR A 156 1.31 -20.59 3.36
N ILE A 157 1.40 -20.52 2.03
CA ILE A 157 0.91 -21.57 1.13
C ILE A 157 1.72 -22.87 1.31
N ALA A 158 3.02 -22.78 1.61
CA ALA A 158 3.83 -23.96 1.94
C ALA A 158 3.26 -24.72 3.15
N GLY A 159 2.79 -24.02 4.18
CA GLY A 159 2.09 -24.63 5.30
C GLY A 159 0.84 -25.37 4.87
N VAL A 160 0.03 -24.78 3.99
CA VAL A 160 -1.17 -25.39 3.40
C VAL A 160 -0.79 -26.68 2.66
N VAL A 161 0.22 -26.63 1.80
CA VAL A 161 0.74 -27.80 1.05
C VAL A 161 1.21 -28.90 2.00
N LEU A 162 1.94 -28.56 3.07
CA LEU A 162 2.43 -29.52 4.06
C LEU A 162 1.30 -30.22 4.78
N ALA A 163 0.23 -29.53 5.17
CA ALA A 163 -0.94 -30.12 5.82
C ALA A 163 -1.63 -31.13 4.91
N TYR A 164 -1.89 -30.77 3.64
CA TYR A 164 -2.45 -31.70 2.64
C TYR A 164 -1.49 -32.85 2.25
N ARG A 165 -0.21 -32.74 2.56
CA ARG A 165 0.77 -33.81 2.46
C ARG A 165 0.91 -34.62 3.77
N LYS A 166 -0.11 -34.65 4.59
CA LYS A 166 -0.20 -35.41 5.87
C LYS A 166 0.78 -34.94 6.98
N LYS A 167 1.44 -33.78 6.80
CA LYS A 167 2.31 -33.18 7.82
C LYS A 167 1.53 -32.14 8.62
N TYR A 168 0.43 -32.54 9.24
CA TYR A 168 -0.58 -31.66 9.84
C TYR A 168 0.01 -30.64 10.84
N LEU A 169 0.75 -31.09 11.85
CA LEU A 169 1.29 -30.20 12.88
C LEU A 169 2.29 -29.19 12.29
N LEU A 170 3.21 -29.64 11.46
CA LEU A 170 4.18 -28.74 10.80
C LEU A 170 3.47 -27.77 9.87
N GLY A 171 2.51 -28.26 9.06
CA GLY A 171 1.73 -27.43 8.15
C GLY A 171 0.92 -26.38 8.91
N GLY A 172 0.25 -26.75 10.00
CA GLY A 172 -0.52 -25.82 10.83
C GLY A 172 0.37 -24.73 11.46
N ILE A 173 1.51 -25.10 12.04
CA ILE A 173 2.45 -24.13 12.65
C ILE A 173 3.00 -23.17 11.61
N VAL A 174 3.45 -23.66 10.45
CA VAL A 174 3.98 -22.82 9.38
C VAL A 174 2.89 -21.88 8.86
N THR A 175 1.67 -22.37 8.65
CA THR A 175 0.53 -21.54 8.24
C THR A 175 0.24 -20.45 9.27
N ALA A 176 0.11 -20.79 10.56
CA ALA A 176 -0.20 -19.82 11.60
C ALA A 176 0.88 -18.75 11.74
N LEU A 177 2.15 -19.15 11.75
CA LEU A 177 3.29 -18.24 11.86
C LEU A 177 3.35 -17.26 10.68
N PHE A 178 3.27 -17.78 9.45
CA PHE A 178 3.40 -16.89 8.27
C PHE A 178 2.15 -16.07 7.99
N ILE A 179 0.94 -16.51 8.38
CA ILE A 179 -0.24 -15.64 8.43
C ILE A 179 0.01 -14.50 9.44
N ALA A 180 0.55 -14.79 10.62
CA ALA A 180 0.83 -13.76 11.61
C ALA A 180 1.85 -12.72 11.08
N LEU A 181 2.96 -13.15 10.49
CA LEU A 181 3.97 -12.27 9.89
C LEU A 181 3.42 -11.48 8.68
N GLN A 182 2.61 -12.13 7.85
CA GLN A 182 1.96 -11.53 6.68
C GLN A 182 1.02 -10.40 7.08
N ILE A 183 0.16 -10.61 8.09
CA ILE A 183 -0.78 -9.58 8.58
C ILE A 183 -0.03 -8.46 9.31
N GLN A 184 1.00 -8.80 10.09
CA GLN A 184 1.86 -7.81 10.76
C GLN A 184 2.51 -6.85 9.78
N SER A 185 2.79 -7.29 8.55
CA SER A 185 3.31 -6.42 7.48
C SER A 185 2.32 -5.36 7.00
N ASN A 186 1.11 -5.34 7.54
CA ASN A 186 0.09 -4.29 7.41
C ASN A 186 -0.36 -3.96 5.98
N HIS A 187 -0.35 -4.93 5.06
CA HIS A 187 -0.93 -4.74 3.73
C HIS A 187 -2.04 -5.77 3.45
N ILE A 188 -3.20 -5.55 4.06
CA ILE A 188 -4.35 -6.49 4.09
C ILE A 188 -4.83 -6.85 2.68
N GLN A 189 -4.80 -5.93 1.72
CA GLN A 189 -5.23 -6.16 0.33
C GLN A 189 -4.49 -7.34 -0.32
N MET A 190 -3.18 -7.47 -0.13
CA MET A 190 -2.42 -8.59 -0.70
C MET A 190 -2.80 -9.91 -0.04
N SER A 191 -2.96 -9.92 1.28
CA SER A 191 -3.46 -11.09 2.02
C SER A 191 -4.84 -11.52 1.53
N TYR A 192 -5.73 -10.56 1.28
CA TYR A 192 -7.06 -10.77 0.76
C TYR A 192 -7.02 -11.39 -0.66
N TYR A 193 -6.20 -10.88 -1.56
CA TYR A 193 -6.09 -11.43 -2.90
C TYR A 193 -5.56 -12.87 -2.90
N PHE A 194 -4.60 -13.19 -2.06
CA PHE A 194 -4.07 -14.54 -1.96
C PHE A 194 -5.00 -15.53 -1.23
N MET A 195 -6.04 -15.06 -0.56
CA MET A 195 -7.13 -15.93 -0.10
C MET A 195 -7.81 -16.64 -1.28
N PHE A 196 -8.00 -15.96 -2.42
CA PHE A 196 -8.52 -16.60 -3.62
C PHE A 196 -7.57 -17.70 -4.12
N VAL A 197 -6.24 -17.49 -4.10
CA VAL A 197 -5.28 -18.56 -4.45
C VAL A 197 -5.43 -19.76 -3.52
N ILE A 198 -5.56 -19.54 -2.23
CA ILE A 198 -5.78 -20.62 -1.26
C ILE A 198 -7.08 -21.38 -1.57
N LEU A 199 -8.16 -20.69 -1.94
CA LEU A 199 -9.42 -21.34 -2.35
C LEU A 199 -9.23 -22.21 -3.60
N PHE A 200 -8.51 -21.74 -4.61
CA PHE A 200 -8.15 -22.58 -5.78
C PHE A 200 -7.34 -23.81 -5.38
N PHE A 201 -6.40 -23.67 -4.46
CA PHE A 201 -5.60 -24.81 -3.96
C PHE A 201 -6.47 -25.79 -3.17
N VAL A 202 -7.33 -25.30 -2.29
CA VAL A 202 -8.29 -26.13 -1.52
C VAL A 202 -9.18 -26.92 -2.47
N GLY A 203 -9.71 -26.27 -3.53
CA GLY A 203 -10.51 -26.95 -4.55
C GLY A 203 -9.73 -28.06 -5.28
N ALA A 204 -8.47 -27.79 -5.65
CA ALA A 204 -7.62 -28.79 -6.27
C ALA A 204 -7.32 -29.98 -5.34
N TYR A 205 -7.04 -29.72 -4.06
CA TYR A 205 -6.81 -30.78 -3.06
C TYR A 205 -8.10 -31.55 -2.74
N PHE A 206 -9.26 -30.89 -2.75
CA PHE A 206 -10.55 -31.56 -2.61
C PHE A 206 -10.78 -32.53 -3.77
N GLU A 207 -10.59 -32.08 -5.01
CA GLU A 207 -10.73 -32.92 -6.20
C GLU A 207 -9.76 -34.12 -6.16
N ASP A 208 -8.50 -33.90 -5.80
CA ASP A 208 -7.51 -34.96 -5.67
C ASP A 208 -7.92 -36.00 -4.59
N ALA A 209 -8.36 -35.51 -3.42
CA ALA A 209 -8.83 -36.37 -2.33
C ALA A 209 -10.11 -37.12 -2.68
N TYR A 210 -11.04 -36.49 -3.39
CA TYR A 210 -12.26 -37.14 -3.86
C TYR A 210 -11.95 -38.31 -4.82
N ARG A 211 -11.08 -38.05 -5.82
CA ARG A 211 -10.64 -39.08 -6.79
C ARG A 211 -9.89 -40.24 -6.14
N LYS A 212 -9.12 -39.96 -5.08
CA LYS A 212 -8.34 -40.95 -4.32
C LYS A 212 -9.12 -41.60 -3.18
N LYS A 213 -10.36 -41.19 -2.93
CA LYS A 213 -11.18 -41.64 -1.81
C LYS A 213 -10.55 -41.32 -0.44
N GLU A 214 -9.81 -40.22 -0.32
CA GLU A 214 -9.12 -39.77 0.88
C GLU A 214 -9.80 -38.52 1.53
N LEU A 215 -11.11 -38.35 1.40
CA LEU A 215 -11.85 -37.21 1.97
C LEU A 215 -11.65 -37.01 3.48
N PRO A 216 -11.59 -38.08 4.34
CA PRO A 216 -11.30 -37.87 5.77
C PRO A 216 -9.95 -37.17 6.01
N HIS A 217 -8.93 -37.49 5.20
CA HIS A 217 -7.65 -36.79 5.25
C HIS A 217 -7.80 -35.31 4.85
N PHE A 218 -8.56 -35.04 3.76
CA PHE A 218 -8.82 -33.67 3.32
C PHE A 218 -9.47 -32.83 4.42
N PHE A 219 -10.56 -33.32 5.04
CA PHE A 219 -11.26 -32.58 6.09
C PHE A 219 -10.38 -32.40 7.34
N LYS A 220 -9.57 -33.41 7.70
CA LYS A 220 -8.62 -33.27 8.80
C LYS A 220 -7.58 -32.19 8.54
N ALA A 221 -6.99 -32.15 7.33
CA ALA A 221 -6.03 -31.13 6.93
C ALA A 221 -6.68 -29.74 6.91
N SER A 222 -7.87 -29.61 6.34
CA SER A 222 -8.63 -28.36 6.28
C SER A 222 -8.99 -27.85 7.69
N GLY A 223 -9.39 -28.72 8.62
CA GLY A 223 -9.67 -28.36 10.01
C GLY A 223 -8.43 -27.83 10.73
N VAL A 224 -7.26 -28.47 10.54
CA VAL A 224 -5.98 -28.00 11.09
C VAL A 224 -5.61 -26.63 10.50
N LEU A 225 -5.80 -26.43 9.18
CA LEU A 225 -5.51 -25.17 8.51
C LEU A 225 -6.46 -24.06 8.95
N ALA A 226 -7.74 -24.36 9.14
CA ALA A 226 -8.72 -23.40 9.66
C ALA A 226 -8.32 -22.93 11.08
N LEU A 227 -7.96 -23.87 11.96
CA LEU A 227 -7.45 -23.53 13.30
C LEU A 227 -6.16 -22.69 13.22
N ALA A 228 -5.23 -23.07 12.36
CA ALA A 228 -3.99 -22.34 12.15
C ALA A 228 -4.24 -20.92 11.63
N ALA A 229 -5.19 -20.74 10.72
CA ALA A 229 -5.61 -19.43 10.22
C ALA A 229 -6.21 -18.58 11.34
N VAL A 230 -7.09 -19.14 12.16
CA VAL A 230 -7.65 -18.44 13.33
C VAL A 230 -6.55 -18.00 14.29
N VAL A 231 -5.61 -18.87 14.64
CA VAL A 231 -4.47 -18.52 15.51
C VAL A 231 -3.63 -17.40 14.88
N GLY A 232 -3.25 -17.50 13.59
CA GLY A 232 -2.46 -16.50 12.90
C GLY A 232 -3.15 -15.13 12.80
N VAL A 233 -4.48 -15.11 12.58
CA VAL A 233 -5.31 -13.91 12.58
C VAL A 233 -5.41 -13.33 13.99
N CYS A 234 -5.69 -14.16 15.01
CA CYS A 234 -5.83 -13.71 16.39
C CYS A 234 -4.55 -13.09 16.96
N ILE A 235 -3.37 -13.52 16.51
CA ILE A 235 -2.10 -12.87 16.91
C ILE A 235 -2.07 -11.38 16.49
N ASN A 236 -2.78 -11.00 15.42
CA ASN A 236 -2.85 -9.63 14.94
C ASN A 236 -4.24 -9.00 15.15
N ILE A 237 -5.05 -9.55 16.04
CA ILE A 237 -6.45 -9.09 16.19
C ILE A 237 -6.54 -7.63 16.59
N SER A 238 -5.59 -7.12 17.38
CA SER A 238 -5.52 -5.71 17.75
C SER A 238 -5.40 -4.82 16.50
N ASN A 239 -4.47 -5.13 15.60
CA ASN A 239 -4.33 -4.37 14.36
C ASN A 239 -5.56 -4.49 13.45
N LEU A 240 -6.07 -5.70 13.26
CA LEU A 240 -7.21 -5.94 12.36
C LEU A 240 -8.48 -5.28 12.89
N TYR A 241 -8.78 -5.41 14.18
CA TYR A 241 -9.97 -4.84 14.79
C TYR A 241 -9.96 -3.31 14.72
N HIS A 242 -8.85 -2.68 15.17
CA HIS A 242 -8.78 -1.22 15.16
C HIS A 242 -8.68 -0.66 13.74
N THR A 243 -8.04 -1.35 12.79
CA THR A 243 -8.09 -0.98 11.37
C THR A 243 -9.52 -1.04 10.83
N TYR A 244 -10.28 -2.09 11.17
CA TYR A 244 -11.67 -2.23 10.74
C TYR A 244 -12.56 -1.12 11.33
N GLU A 245 -12.52 -0.90 12.66
CA GLU A 245 -13.28 0.17 13.31
C GLU A 245 -12.90 1.54 12.74
N TYR A 246 -11.61 1.83 12.64
CA TYR A 246 -11.11 3.08 12.07
C TYR A 246 -11.55 3.29 10.62
N SER A 247 -11.62 2.22 9.83
CA SER A 247 -12.01 2.31 8.43
C SER A 247 -13.43 2.87 8.23
N LYS A 248 -14.29 2.75 9.23
CA LYS A 248 -15.67 3.29 9.19
C LYS A 248 -15.69 4.82 9.20
N GLU A 249 -14.71 5.43 9.87
CA GLU A 249 -14.59 6.88 10.02
C GLU A 249 -13.68 7.53 8.95
N THR A 250 -12.98 6.71 8.14
CA THR A 250 -12.05 7.19 7.11
C THR A 250 -12.72 7.32 5.75
N MET A 251 -11.93 7.75 4.75
CA MET A 251 -12.33 7.76 3.34
C MET A 251 -12.89 6.41 2.82
N ARG A 252 -12.70 5.31 3.55
CA ARG A 252 -13.25 3.98 3.27
C ARG A 252 -14.60 3.72 3.92
N GLY A 253 -15.04 4.61 4.81
CA GLY A 253 -16.37 4.61 5.42
C GLY A 253 -17.41 5.24 4.50
N LYS A 254 -18.66 5.25 4.97
CA LYS A 254 -19.75 5.92 4.26
C LYS A 254 -19.74 7.42 4.55
N SER A 255 -19.91 8.26 3.52
CA SER A 255 -20.19 9.69 3.75
C SER A 255 -21.57 9.87 4.36
N GLU A 256 -21.68 10.79 5.31
CA GLU A 256 -22.98 11.23 5.84
C GLU A 256 -23.56 12.37 4.97
N LEU A 257 -22.76 13.03 4.12
CA LEU A 257 -23.23 14.03 3.17
C LEU A 257 -24.03 13.36 2.04
N LYS A 258 -25.21 13.91 1.76
CA LYS A 258 -26.04 13.53 0.62
C LYS A 258 -25.72 14.48 -0.53
N GLN A 259 -25.15 13.96 -1.61
CA GLN A 259 -24.93 14.74 -2.84
C GLN A 259 -26.16 14.61 -3.75
N GLU A 260 -26.77 15.72 -4.09
CA GLU A 260 -27.83 15.75 -5.10
C GLU A 260 -27.21 15.49 -6.49
N GLY A 261 -27.64 14.45 -7.17
CA GLY A 261 -27.25 14.13 -8.56
C GLY A 261 -26.09 13.14 -8.75
N ALA A 262 -25.41 12.66 -7.71
CA ALA A 262 -24.27 11.76 -7.83
C ALA A 262 -24.65 10.25 -7.77
N ALA A 263 -25.81 9.86 -8.26
CA ALA A 263 -26.38 8.53 -8.02
C ALA A 263 -25.67 7.36 -8.74
N ALA A 264 -24.75 7.61 -9.69
CA ALA A 264 -24.18 6.54 -10.51
C ALA A 264 -22.80 6.03 -10.08
N SER A 265 -22.00 6.81 -9.34
CA SER A 265 -20.62 6.43 -8.98
C SER A 265 -20.46 5.96 -7.53
N GLN A 266 -21.41 6.24 -6.65
CA GLN A 266 -21.29 5.87 -5.23
C GLN A 266 -21.63 4.41 -4.98
N THR A 267 -20.70 3.69 -4.33
CA THR A 267 -21.00 2.39 -3.72
C THR A 267 -21.84 2.59 -2.46
N SER A 268 -22.73 1.65 -2.15
CA SER A 268 -23.55 1.68 -0.92
C SER A 268 -22.71 1.69 0.37
N SER A 269 -21.46 1.24 0.30
CA SER A 269 -20.47 1.30 1.37
C SER A 269 -19.09 1.02 0.80
N GLY A 270 -18.08 1.86 1.07
CA GLY A 270 -16.72 1.65 0.58
C GLY A 270 -16.19 2.83 -0.22
N LEU A 271 -15.20 2.56 -1.04
CA LEU A 271 -14.61 3.54 -1.97
C LEU A 271 -15.50 3.73 -3.20
N ASP A 272 -15.40 4.89 -3.84
CA ASP A 272 -16.09 5.15 -5.10
C ASP A 272 -15.57 4.25 -6.22
N ARG A 273 -16.44 3.86 -7.16
CA ARG A 273 -16.11 2.94 -8.26
C ARG A 273 -14.96 3.47 -9.11
N ASP A 274 -14.98 4.76 -9.44
CA ASP A 274 -13.91 5.39 -10.22
C ASP A 274 -12.59 5.36 -9.48
N TYR A 275 -12.61 5.61 -8.17
CA TYR A 275 -11.41 5.53 -7.32
C TYR A 275 -10.88 4.11 -7.18
N ILE A 276 -11.75 3.10 -7.07
CA ILE A 276 -11.37 1.67 -7.04
C ILE A 276 -10.67 1.28 -8.35
N THR A 277 -11.24 1.71 -9.49
CA THR A 277 -10.87 1.25 -10.83
C THR A 277 -9.90 2.18 -11.56
N ASN A 278 -9.50 3.30 -10.95
CA ASN A 278 -8.60 4.27 -11.58
C ASN A 278 -7.29 3.62 -12.06
N TRP A 279 -6.69 2.74 -11.26
CA TRP A 279 -5.55 1.91 -11.65
C TRP A 279 -6.03 0.56 -12.19
N SER A 280 -6.68 0.57 -13.34
CA SER A 280 -7.03 -0.65 -14.09
C SER A 280 -5.96 -0.97 -15.12
N TYR A 281 -5.67 -2.25 -15.27
CA TYR A 281 -4.72 -2.72 -16.29
C TYR A 281 -5.38 -2.72 -17.66
N GLY A 282 -4.70 -2.22 -18.66
CA GLY A 282 -5.20 -2.30 -20.04
C GLY A 282 -5.20 -3.77 -20.55
N ILE A 283 -6.18 -4.14 -21.35
CA ILE A 283 -6.23 -5.48 -21.92
C ILE A 283 -4.94 -5.78 -22.69
N GLY A 284 -4.46 -4.84 -23.50
CA GLY A 284 -3.20 -4.97 -24.23
C GLY A 284 -1.96 -4.92 -23.32
N GLU A 285 -2.05 -4.31 -22.15
CA GLU A 285 -0.97 -4.31 -21.15
C GLU A 285 -0.70 -5.71 -20.59
N THR A 286 -1.64 -6.65 -20.66
CA THR A 286 -1.43 -8.04 -20.23
C THR A 286 -0.25 -8.69 -20.96
N LEU A 287 0.08 -8.25 -22.16
CA LEU A 287 1.25 -8.72 -22.91
C LEU A 287 2.59 -8.34 -22.27
N THR A 288 2.62 -7.42 -21.28
CA THR A 288 3.84 -7.12 -20.50
C THR A 288 4.35 -8.33 -19.73
N LEU A 289 3.50 -9.29 -19.39
CA LEU A 289 3.91 -10.57 -18.79
C LEU A 289 4.93 -11.32 -19.67
N LEU A 290 4.90 -11.08 -20.99
CA LEU A 290 5.77 -11.70 -22.00
C LEU A 290 6.81 -10.74 -22.59
N VAL A 291 6.44 -9.48 -22.86
CA VAL A 291 7.27 -8.44 -23.46
C VAL A 291 7.20 -7.17 -22.59
N PRO A 292 8.25 -6.83 -21.83
CA PRO A 292 8.16 -5.83 -20.76
C PRO A 292 7.68 -4.46 -21.25
N ASN A 293 8.24 -3.93 -22.33
CA ASN A 293 7.92 -2.58 -22.83
C ASN A 293 6.81 -2.54 -23.88
N VAL A 294 5.89 -3.51 -23.88
CA VAL A 294 4.79 -3.54 -24.85
C VAL A 294 3.86 -2.31 -24.77
N LYS A 295 3.88 -1.59 -23.64
CA LYS A 295 3.23 -0.31 -23.42
C LYS A 295 4.21 0.78 -22.94
N GLY A 296 5.49 0.66 -23.28
CA GLY A 296 6.50 1.69 -23.07
C GLY A 296 7.18 1.68 -21.71
N GLY A 297 6.86 0.72 -20.83
CA GLY A 297 7.53 0.58 -19.52
C GLY A 297 6.94 1.44 -18.42
N GLY A 298 7.72 2.35 -17.82
CA GLY A 298 7.30 3.20 -16.70
C GLY A 298 6.99 4.64 -17.10
N SER A 299 6.09 5.29 -16.35
CA SER A 299 5.71 6.70 -16.59
C SER A 299 6.83 7.70 -16.27
N GLY A 300 7.80 7.32 -15.45
CA GLY A 300 8.96 8.15 -15.13
C GLY A 300 10.06 8.17 -16.19
N SER A 301 9.99 7.27 -17.19
CA SER A 301 10.96 7.24 -18.30
C SER A 301 10.45 8.06 -19.47
N THR A 302 11.29 8.96 -20.02
CA THR A 302 10.95 9.80 -21.17
C THR A 302 11.34 9.15 -22.50
N MET A 303 10.71 9.58 -23.59
CA MET A 303 11.01 9.07 -24.94
C MET A 303 12.49 9.26 -25.30
N SER A 304 13.11 10.35 -24.86
CA SER A 304 14.54 10.66 -25.10
C SER A 304 15.51 9.67 -24.45
N GLN A 305 15.08 8.91 -23.45
CA GLN A 305 15.90 7.88 -22.77
C GLN A 305 15.91 6.53 -23.49
N SER A 306 15.08 6.36 -24.53
CA SER A 306 15.01 5.10 -25.29
C SER A 306 15.85 5.20 -26.58
N GLU A 307 16.95 4.46 -26.67
CA GLU A 307 17.77 4.40 -27.88
C GLU A 307 16.95 3.92 -29.09
N ALA A 308 16.08 2.91 -28.90
CA ALA A 308 15.23 2.39 -29.97
C ALA A 308 14.23 3.44 -30.48
N ALA A 309 13.65 4.23 -29.58
CA ALA A 309 12.76 5.34 -29.95
C ALA A 309 13.53 6.45 -30.67
N MET A 310 14.66 6.88 -30.10
CA MET A 310 15.44 7.98 -30.65
C MET A 310 16.06 7.68 -32.01
N ALA A 311 16.31 6.40 -32.34
CA ALA A 311 16.71 5.98 -33.68
C ALA A 311 15.62 6.26 -34.77
N LYS A 312 14.38 6.50 -34.38
CA LYS A 312 13.24 6.85 -35.23
C LYS A 312 12.77 8.29 -35.04
N ALA A 313 13.38 9.03 -34.11
CA ALA A 313 12.97 10.39 -33.76
C ALA A 313 13.17 11.38 -34.90
N ASN A 314 12.20 12.23 -35.14
CA ASN A 314 12.38 13.40 -36.01
C ASN A 314 13.07 14.50 -35.20
N PRO A 315 14.27 14.98 -35.60
CA PRO A 315 15.03 15.98 -34.86
C PRO A 315 14.28 17.27 -34.57
N MET A 316 13.29 17.62 -35.40
CA MET A 316 12.44 18.79 -35.22
C MET A 316 11.70 18.83 -33.89
N TYR A 317 11.41 17.66 -33.27
CA TYR A 317 10.62 17.55 -32.06
C TYR A 317 11.45 17.14 -30.84
N ASN A 318 12.77 17.14 -30.88
CA ASN A 318 13.65 16.66 -29.81
C ASN A 318 13.35 17.28 -28.44
N GLY A 319 12.98 18.58 -28.39
CA GLY A 319 12.62 19.24 -27.14
C GLY A 319 11.33 18.69 -26.51
N ILE A 320 10.44 18.12 -27.30
CA ILE A 320 9.18 17.54 -26.80
C ILE A 320 9.43 16.13 -26.25
N TYR A 321 10.28 15.31 -26.91
CA TYR A 321 10.53 13.93 -26.49
C TYR A 321 11.16 13.80 -25.11
N SER A 322 11.87 14.83 -24.64
CA SER A 322 12.44 14.88 -23.28
C SER A 322 11.38 15.05 -22.18
N GLN A 323 10.19 15.47 -22.55
CA GLN A 323 9.06 15.67 -21.62
C GLN A 323 7.97 14.60 -21.74
N LEU A 324 7.94 13.85 -22.86
CA LEU A 324 6.95 12.81 -23.09
C LEU A 324 7.33 11.49 -22.41
N PRO A 325 6.41 10.87 -21.67
CA PRO A 325 6.67 9.55 -21.08
C PRO A 325 6.74 8.46 -22.17
N GLN A 326 7.57 7.45 -21.94
CA GLN A 326 7.56 6.24 -22.76
C GLN A 326 6.25 5.46 -22.62
N TYR A 327 5.69 5.45 -21.39
CA TYR A 327 4.46 4.74 -21.07
C TYR A 327 3.25 5.34 -21.80
N PHE A 328 2.49 4.48 -22.46
CA PHE A 328 1.23 4.80 -23.15
C PHE A 328 0.14 3.74 -22.86
N GLY A 329 0.16 3.17 -21.66
CA GLY A 329 -0.90 2.29 -21.16
C GLY A 329 -2.08 3.06 -20.59
N GLU A 330 -2.97 2.35 -19.91
CA GLU A 330 -4.24 2.89 -19.42
C GLU A 330 -4.24 3.29 -17.95
N GLN A 331 -3.18 2.97 -17.22
CA GLN A 331 -3.02 3.40 -15.84
C GLN A 331 -2.63 4.89 -15.79
N PRO A 332 -3.12 5.67 -14.81
CA PRO A 332 -2.76 7.10 -14.71
C PRO A 332 -1.25 7.29 -14.55
N TRP A 333 -0.60 6.37 -13.83
CA TRP A 333 0.83 6.34 -13.59
C TRP A 333 1.27 4.92 -13.26
N THR A 334 2.47 4.52 -13.70
CA THR A 334 3.09 3.26 -13.31
C THR A 334 4.61 3.41 -13.16
N ALA A 335 5.18 2.74 -12.15
CA ALA A 335 6.64 2.70 -11.98
C ALA A 335 7.33 1.75 -12.96
N GLY A 336 6.59 0.88 -13.63
CA GLY A 336 7.11 -0.07 -14.61
C GLY A 336 6.11 -1.20 -14.92
N PRO A 337 6.48 -2.12 -15.82
CA PRO A 337 5.62 -3.21 -16.26
C PRO A 337 5.57 -4.34 -15.22
N VAL A 338 4.52 -5.17 -15.31
CA VAL A 338 4.47 -6.48 -14.66
C VAL A 338 5.05 -7.52 -15.64
N TYR A 339 6.25 -8.02 -15.36
CA TYR A 339 6.97 -8.95 -16.23
C TYR A 339 7.48 -10.16 -15.44
N VAL A 340 7.18 -11.36 -15.92
CA VAL A 340 7.50 -12.63 -15.22
C VAL A 340 8.65 -13.42 -15.86
N GLY A 341 9.23 -12.91 -16.94
CA GLY A 341 10.26 -13.57 -17.72
C GLY A 341 9.72 -14.27 -18.97
N ALA A 342 10.33 -14.00 -20.14
CA ALA A 342 9.82 -14.51 -21.42
C ALA A 342 9.89 -16.05 -21.48
N PHE A 343 10.99 -16.64 -21.06
CA PHE A 343 11.11 -18.11 -21.05
C PHE A 343 10.25 -18.75 -19.94
N VAL A 344 10.03 -18.04 -18.83
CA VAL A 344 9.12 -18.49 -17.76
C VAL A 344 7.68 -18.57 -18.27
N MET A 345 7.26 -17.58 -19.05
CA MET A 345 5.95 -17.59 -19.71
C MET A 345 5.81 -18.77 -20.68
N PHE A 346 6.85 -19.06 -21.48
CA PHE A 346 6.86 -20.27 -22.33
C PHE A 346 6.71 -21.54 -21.48
N LEU A 347 7.46 -21.68 -20.39
CA LEU A 347 7.36 -22.85 -19.51
C LEU A 347 5.99 -22.96 -18.84
N PHE A 348 5.36 -21.84 -18.49
CA PHE A 348 4.00 -21.81 -17.95
C PHE A 348 2.99 -22.35 -18.96
N VAL A 349 3.00 -21.82 -20.18
CA VAL A 349 2.09 -22.28 -21.25
C VAL A 349 2.34 -23.76 -21.54
N LEU A 350 3.60 -24.19 -21.67
CA LEU A 350 3.93 -25.61 -21.83
C LEU A 350 3.43 -26.44 -20.64
N GLY A 351 3.54 -25.92 -19.42
CA GLY A 351 3.04 -26.54 -18.19
C GLY A 351 1.55 -26.85 -18.23
N CYS A 352 0.76 -25.99 -18.85
CA CYS A 352 -0.68 -26.24 -19.05
C CYS A 352 -0.96 -27.53 -19.86
N PHE A 353 -0.05 -27.96 -20.73
CA PHE A 353 -0.18 -29.17 -21.51
C PHE A 353 0.45 -30.40 -20.85
N ILE A 354 1.63 -30.26 -20.25
CA ILE A 354 2.42 -31.41 -19.81
C ILE A 354 2.28 -31.76 -18.33
N VAL A 355 1.97 -30.77 -17.44
CA VAL A 355 1.77 -31.04 -16.02
C VAL A 355 0.45 -31.76 -15.80
N LYS A 356 0.43 -32.75 -14.92
CA LYS A 356 -0.76 -33.55 -14.61
C LYS A 356 -1.31 -33.22 -13.22
N GLY A 357 -2.61 -33.49 -13.04
CA GLY A 357 -3.31 -33.33 -11.77
C GLY A 357 -4.15 -32.05 -11.65
N PRO A 358 -5.01 -31.95 -10.62
CA PRO A 358 -5.95 -30.85 -10.48
C PRO A 358 -5.27 -29.50 -10.16
N LEU A 359 -4.10 -29.52 -9.51
CA LEU A 359 -3.37 -28.30 -9.14
C LEU A 359 -2.99 -27.46 -10.35
N LYS A 360 -2.70 -28.09 -11.51
CA LYS A 360 -2.48 -27.38 -12.78
C LYS A 360 -3.67 -26.47 -13.13
N TRP A 361 -4.87 -26.98 -13.01
CA TRP A 361 -6.09 -26.24 -13.34
C TRP A 361 -6.39 -25.12 -12.33
N ALA A 362 -6.07 -25.36 -11.05
CA ALA A 362 -6.14 -24.34 -10.04
C ALA A 362 -5.19 -23.16 -10.33
N LEU A 363 -3.94 -23.46 -10.71
CA LEU A 363 -2.95 -22.45 -11.09
C LEU A 363 -3.37 -21.68 -12.35
N LEU A 364 -3.82 -22.36 -13.39
CA LEU A 364 -4.32 -21.72 -14.61
C LEU A 364 -5.56 -20.89 -14.32
N GLY A 365 -6.52 -21.44 -13.56
CA GLY A 365 -7.74 -20.73 -13.18
C GLY A 365 -7.44 -19.46 -12.38
N ALA A 366 -6.55 -19.54 -11.40
CA ALA A 366 -6.13 -18.37 -10.61
C ALA A 366 -5.39 -17.31 -11.46
N THR A 367 -4.58 -17.74 -12.44
CA THR A 367 -3.93 -16.84 -13.40
C THR A 367 -4.96 -16.08 -14.21
N ILE A 368 -5.89 -16.79 -14.85
CA ILE A 368 -6.95 -16.18 -15.68
C ILE A 368 -7.81 -15.25 -14.81
N PHE A 369 -8.22 -15.71 -13.64
CA PHE A 369 -9.00 -14.93 -12.68
C PHE A 369 -8.34 -13.61 -12.34
N SER A 370 -7.05 -13.62 -12.03
CA SER A 370 -6.32 -12.39 -11.68
C SER A 370 -6.16 -11.43 -12.88
N ILE A 371 -5.93 -11.96 -14.07
CA ILE A 371 -5.85 -11.14 -15.29
C ILE A 371 -7.20 -10.46 -15.54
N LEU A 372 -8.31 -11.18 -15.52
CA LEU A 372 -9.63 -10.62 -15.78
C LEU A 372 -10.01 -9.55 -14.76
N LEU A 373 -9.74 -9.76 -13.47
CA LEU A 373 -10.00 -8.76 -12.44
C LEU A 373 -9.05 -7.56 -12.50
N SER A 374 -7.81 -7.74 -12.96
CA SER A 374 -6.87 -6.64 -13.12
C SER A 374 -7.30 -5.61 -14.17
N TRP A 375 -8.12 -6.02 -15.13
CA TRP A 375 -8.66 -5.14 -16.17
C TRP A 375 -9.63 -4.08 -15.64
N GLY A 376 -10.23 -4.28 -14.46
CA GLY A 376 -11.04 -3.28 -13.76
C GLY A 376 -12.06 -2.58 -14.65
N LYS A 377 -11.87 -1.27 -14.92
CA LYS A 377 -12.75 -0.48 -15.80
C LYS A 377 -12.87 -1.04 -17.22
N ASN A 378 -11.88 -1.78 -17.69
CA ASN A 378 -11.87 -2.39 -19.02
C ASN A 378 -12.68 -3.70 -19.09
N PHE A 379 -13.17 -4.18 -17.92
CA PHE A 379 -14.07 -5.33 -17.81
C PHE A 379 -15.07 -5.14 -16.66
N MET A 380 -15.87 -4.05 -16.73
CA MET A 380 -16.75 -3.62 -15.64
C MET A 380 -17.76 -4.68 -15.21
N GLY A 381 -18.31 -5.50 -16.13
CA GLY A 381 -19.31 -6.52 -15.74
C GLY A 381 -18.83 -7.49 -14.66
N LEU A 382 -17.55 -7.92 -14.71
CA LEU A 382 -16.93 -8.73 -13.66
C LEU A 382 -16.57 -7.86 -12.45
N THR A 383 -16.02 -6.69 -12.69
CA THR A 383 -15.56 -5.77 -11.64
C THR A 383 -16.72 -5.31 -10.75
N ASP A 384 -17.86 -4.93 -11.32
CA ASP A 384 -19.07 -4.56 -10.60
C ASP A 384 -19.60 -5.71 -9.74
N PHE A 385 -19.62 -6.94 -10.30
CA PHE A 385 -19.99 -8.11 -9.51
C PHE A 385 -19.13 -8.25 -8.25
N PHE A 386 -17.80 -8.04 -8.36
CA PHE A 386 -16.92 -8.10 -7.21
C PHE A 386 -17.10 -6.93 -6.24
N ILE A 387 -17.29 -5.73 -6.74
CA ILE A 387 -17.54 -4.53 -5.91
C ILE A 387 -18.84 -4.69 -5.09
N ASP A 388 -19.89 -5.21 -5.70
CA ASP A 388 -21.21 -5.24 -5.10
C ASP A 388 -21.47 -6.49 -4.23
N TYR A 389 -20.94 -7.65 -4.62
CA TYR A 389 -21.30 -8.92 -4.00
C TYR A 389 -20.16 -9.62 -3.25
N VAL A 390 -18.88 -9.29 -3.54
CA VAL A 390 -17.80 -9.97 -2.86
C VAL A 390 -17.36 -9.16 -1.64
N PRO A 391 -17.47 -9.73 -0.42
CA PRO A 391 -17.21 -9.01 0.81
C PRO A 391 -15.83 -8.35 0.82
N MET A 392 -15.75 -7.11 1.29
CA MET A 392 -14.52 -6.33 1.46
C MET A 392 -13.83 -5.88 0.15
N TYR A 393 -14.24 -6.36 -1.04
CA TYR A 393 -13.57 -5.99 -2.30
C TYR A 393 -13.62 -4.48 -2.54
N ASN A 394 -14.75 -3.84 -2.23
CA ASN A 394 -14.97 -2.39 -2.35
C ASN A 394 -14.19 -1.52 -1.34
N LYS A 395 -13.39 -2.13 -0.47
CA LYS A 395 -12.51 -1.40 0.47
C LYS A 395 -11.09 -1.18 -0.08
N PHE A 396 -10.77 -1.81 -1.22
CA PHE A 396 -9.46 -1.77 -1.84
C PHE A 396 -9.49 -1.00 -3.15
N ARG A 397 -8.39 -0.30 -3.45
CA ARG A 397 -8.19 0.42 -4.71
C ARG A 397 -7.09 -0.23 -5.56
N ALA A 398 -6.89 0.29 -6.77
CA ALA A 398 -5.85 -0.15 -7.69
C ALA A 398 -5.98 -1.66 -8.00
N VAL A 399 -7.09 -2.00 -8.66
CA VAL A 399 -7.45 -3.38 -9.02
C VAL A 399 -6.36 -4.10 -9.83
N SER A 400 -5.54 -3.37 -10.59
CA SER A 400 -4.36 -3.93 -11.29
C SER A 400 -3.41 -4.71 -10.38
N SER A 401 -3.36 -4.36 -9.09
CA SER A 401 -2.51 -5.04 -8.11
C SER A 401 -2.83 -6.52 -7.91
N ILE A 402 -4.02 -7.00 -8.30
CA ILE A 402 -4.39 -8.43 -8.21
C ILE A 402 -3.55 -9.31 -9.16
N LEU A 403 -2.88 -8.69 -10.14
CA LEU A 403 -2.02 -9.40 -11.08
C LEU A 403 -0.83 -10.10 -10.41
N VAL A 404 -0.50 -9.76 -9.14
CA VAL A 404 0.47 -10.51 -8.31
C VAL A 404 0.12 -12.01 -8.18
N ILE A 405 -1.15 -12.37 -8.35
CA ILE A 405 -1.57 -13.78 -8.38
C ILE A 405 -0.99 -14.47 -9.64
N ALA A 406 -1.07 -13.82 -10.80
CA ALA A 406 -0.46 -14.34 -12.01
C ALA A 406 1.07 -14.45 -11.88
N GLU A 407 1.71 -13.44 -11.26
CA GLU A 407 3.15 -13.49 -10.99
C GLU A 407 3.55 -14.64 -10.06
N PHE A 408 2.68 -15.10 -9.18
CA PHE A 408 2.88 -16.25 -8.32
C PHE A 408 2.62 -17.57 -9.05
N THR A 409 1.51 -17.67 -9.76
CA THR A 409 1.04 -18.93 -10.37
C THR A 409 1.83 -19.30 -11.61
N ILE A 410 2.26 -18.32 -12.41
CA ILE A 410 3.06 -18.53 -13.63
C ILE A 410 4.42 -19.17 -13.30
N PRO A 411 5.27 -18.62 -12.41
CA PRO A 411 6.51 -19.28 -12.02
C PRO A 411 6.31 -20.66 -11.39
N LEU A 412 5.26 -20.84 -10.58
CA LEU A 412 5.00 -22.10 -9.92
C LEU A 412 4.70 -23.22 -10.93
N LEU A 413 3.83 -22.96 -11.90
CA LEU A 413 3.52 -23.93 -12.96
C LEU A 413 4.71 -24.14 -13.91
N ALA A 414 5.48 -23.09 -14.20
CA ALA A 414 6.71 -23.18 -15.00
C ALA A 414 7.75 -24.11 -14.35
N ILE A 415 7.95 -24.00 -13.02
CA ILE A 415 8.84 -24.91 -12.28
C ILE A 415 8.31 -26.35 -12.27
N PHE A 416 7.00 -26.54 -12.17
CA PHE A 416 6.42 -27.89 -12.30
C PHE A 416 6.65 -28.45 -13.71
N ALA A 417 6.51 -27.64 -14.77
CA ALA A 417 6.82 -28.08 -16.13
C ALA A 417 8.28 -28.47 -16.28
N LEU A 418 9.20 -27.64 -15.80
CA LEU A 418 10.64 -27.92 -15.87
C LEU A 418 11.02 -29.16 -15.05
N LYS A 419 10.40 -29.38 -13.89
CA LYS A 419 10.54 -30.62 -13.10
C LYS A 419 10.15 -31.86 -13.93
N GLU A 420 8.99 -31.83 -14.60
CA GLU A 420 8.54 -32.95 -15.41
C GLU A 420 9.49 -33.24 -16.59
N ILE A 421 9.95 -32.17 -17.27
CA ILE A 421 10.91 -32.28 -18.38
C ILE A 421 12.23 -32.88 -17.92
N LEU A 422 12.82 -32.36 -16.82
CA LEU A 422 14.14 -32.83 -16.34
C LEU A 422 14.08 -34.23 -15.72
N SER A 423 12.92 -34.66 -15.23
CA SER A 423 12.75 -36.03 -14.67
C SER A 423 12.53 -37.10 -15.72
N LYS A 424 12.13 -36.72 -16.93
CA LYS A 424 11.78 -37.67 -18.01
C LYS A 424 12.37 -37.19 -19.35
N PRO A 425 13.61 -37.54 -19.68
CA PRO A 425 14.32 -37.02 -20.85
C PRO A 425 13.59 -37.16 -22.20
N ASP A 426 12.79 -38.19 -22.38
CA ASP A 426 12.08 -38.43 -23.65
C ASP A 426 10.62 -37.93 -23.65
N MET A 427 10.24 -37.16 -22.61
CA MET A 427 8.85 -36.74 -22.43
C MET A 427 8.35 -35.86 -23.56
N LEU A 428 9.15 -34.88 -24.02
CA LEU A 428 8.73 -33.97 -25.09
C LEU A 428 8.68 -34.61 -26.49
N LYS A 429 9.27 -35.79 -26.65
CA LYS A 429 9.18 -36.56 -27.92
C LYS A 429 7.83 -37.25 -28.11
N GLN A 430 7.04 -37.41 -27.05
CA GLN A 430 5.69 -37.97 -27.15
C GLN A 430 4.81 -37.04 -27.99
N GLU A 431 4.07 -37.54 -28.96
CA GLU A 431 3.28 -36.75 -29.91
C GLU A 431 2.38 -35.71 -29.23
N LYS A 432 1.67 -36.11 -28.18
CA LYS A 432 0.81 -35.20 -27.39
C LYS A 432 1.59 -34.04 -26.77
N ASN A 433 2.77 -34.29 -26.24
CA ASN A 433 3.59 -33.28 -25.58
C ASN A 433 4.32 -32.41 -26.62
N CYS A 434 4.68 -32.96 -27.76
CA CYS A 434 5.22 -32.22 -28.91
C CYS A 434 4.21 -31.18 -29.41
N ARG A 435 2.93 -31.54 -29.53
CA ARG A 435 1.85 -30.58 -29.85
C ARG A 435 1.75 -29.48 -28.80
N GLY A 436 1.95 -29.81 -27.52
CA GLY A 436 2.01 -28.82 -26.43
C GLY A 436 3.21 -27.86 -26.57
N VAL A 437 4.37 -28.35 -26.98
CA VAL A 437 5.55 -27.51 -27.27
C VAL A 437 5.28 -26.55 -28.42
N ILE A 438 4.67 -27.02 -29.50
CA ILE A 438 4.32 -26.20 -30.67
C ILE A 438 3.32 -25.12 -30.25
N ALA A 439 2.26 -25.49 -29.49
CA ALA A 439 1.29 -24.55 -29.00
C ALA A 439 1.95 -23.48 -28.09
N ALA A 440 2.84 -23.89 -27.17
CA ALA A 440 3.58 -22.95 -26.31
C ALA A 440 4.48 -22.01 -27.11
N LEU A 441 5.17 -22.51 -28.14
CA LEU A 441 5.99 -21.70 -29.06
C LEU A 441 5.14 -20.68 -29.82
N VAL A 442 4.00 -21.08 -30.36
CA VAL A 442 3.09 -20.16 -31.08
C VAL A 442 2.55 -19.09 -30.17
N LEU A 443 2.11 -19.47 -28.96
CA LEU A 443 1.49 -18.54 -28.01
C LEU A 443 2.50 -17.63 -27.27
N THR A 444 3.79 -17.89 -27.38
CA THR A 444 4.82 -17.06 -26.72
C THR A 444 5.84 -16.50 -27.71
N ALA A 445 6.70 -17.33 -28.29
CA ALA A 445 7.67 -16.90 -29.31
C ALA A 445 6.97 -16.34 -30.56
N GLY A 446 5.87 -16.97 -31.01
CA GLY A 446 5.08 -16.47 -32.14
C GLY A 446 4.47 -15.09 -31.86
N VAL A 447 3.88 -14.88 -30.67
CA VAL A 447 3.35 -13.59 -30.28
C VAL A 447 4.47 -12.55 -30.17
N ALA A 448 5.60 -12.90 -29.56
CA ALA A 448 6.76 -11.99 -29.47
C ALA A 448 7.30 -11.63 -30.86
N LEU A 449 7.35 -12.60 -31.79
CA LEU A 449 7.78 -12.38 -33.20
C LEU A 449 6.84 -11.41 -33.91
N ILE A 450 5.50 -11.59 -33.78
CA ILE A 450 4.54 -10.69 -34.40
C ILE A 450 4.70 -9.27 -33.82
N LEU A 451 4.84 -9.13 -32.51
CA LEU A 451 5.11 -7.84 -31.87
C LEU A 451 6.43 -7.20 -32.32
N ALA A 452 7.44 -8.01 -32.66
CA ALA A 452 8.72 -7.55 -33.13
C ALA A 452 8.70 -7.01 -34.58
N VAL A 453 7.88 -7.63 -35.46
CA VAL A 453 7.84 -7.29 -36.90
C VAL A 453 6.65 -6.40 -37.26
N ALA A 454 5.54 -6.49 -36.50
CA ALA A 454 4.30 -5.82 -36.82
C ALA A 454 3.51 -5.49 -35.53
N PRO A 455 4.02 -4.62 -34.64
CA PRO A 455 3.40 -4.30 -33.35
C PRO A 455 1.97 -3.76 -33.50
N GLY A 456 1.67 -3.05 -34.58
CA GLY A 456 0.32 -2.58 -34.94
C GLY A 456 -0.75 -3.66 -35.10
N THR A 457 -0.37 -4.94 -35.21
CA THR A 457 -1.32 -6.06 -35.26
C THR A 457 -2.14 -6.19 -33.96
N PHE A 458 -1.55 -5.85 -32.82
CA PHE A 458 -2.19 -5.96 -31.49
C PHE A 458 -2.78 -4.65 -30.98
N PHE A 459 -2.41 -3.53 -31.56
CA PHE A 459 -2.80 -2.21 -31.05
C PHE A 459 -3.33 -1.33 -32.17
N SER A 460 -4.55 -0.84 -31.98
CA SER A 460 -5.17 0.13 -32.91
C SER A 460 -4.66 1.55 -32.72
N SER A 461 -4.09 1.86 -31.56
CA SER A 461 -3.50 3.16 -31.23
C SER A 461 -2.30 3.01 -30.30
N PHE A 462 -1.30 3.84 -30.53
CA PHE A 462 -0.11 3.99 -29.71
C PHE A 462 -0.12 5.28 -28.88
N ILE A 463 -1.24 6.01 -28.89
CA ILE A 463 -1.43 7.27 -28.18
C ILE A 463 -2.75 7.18 -27.43
N THR A 464 -2.74 7.55 -26.16
CA THR A 464 -3.97 7.55 -25.34
C THR A 464 -4.86 8.73 -25.70
N THR A 465 -6.16 8.63 -25.42
CA THR A 465 -7.12 9.73 -25.66
C THR A 465 -6.74 11.00 -24.90
N GLN A 466 -6.28 10.84 -23.67
CA GLN A 466 -5.84 11.96 -22.84
C GLN A 466 -4.61 12.66 -23.41
N GLU A 467 -3.62 11.87 -23.83
CA GLU A 467 -2.41 12.38 -24.49
C GLU A 467 -2.73 13.09 -25.81
N MET A 468 -3.60 12.51 -26.62
CA MET A 468 -4.06 13.14 -27.86
C MET A 468 -4.70 14.51 -27.59
N THR A 469 -5.48 14.63 -26.52
CA THR A 469 -6.11 15.90 -26.11
C THR A 469 -5.06 16.93 -25.70
N ALA A 470 -4.07 16.51 -24.92
CA ALA A 470 -2.96 17.38 -24.50
C ALA A 470 -2.11 17.83 -25.71
N LEU A 471 -1.82 16.92 -26.65
CA LEU A 471 -1.07 17.24 -27.87
C LEU A 471 -1.81 18.24 -28.76
N LYS A 472 -3.12 18.12 -28.89
CA LYS A 472 -3.96 19.11 -29.63
C LYS A 472 -3.92 20.50 -29.03
N GLN A 473 -3.72 20.63 -27.73
CA GLN A 473 -3.59 21.92 -27.05
C GLN A 473 -2.18 22.49 -27.14
N ALA A 474 -1.17 21.63 -27.16
CA ALA A 474 0.25 22.00 -27.11
C ALA A 474 0.86 22.27 -28.48
N LEU A 475 0.34 21.66 -29.57
CA LEU A 475 0.95 21.72 -30.90
C LEU A 475 0.05 22.47 -31.91
N PRO A 476 0.65 23.26 -32.82
CA PRO A 476 -0.05 23.78 -33.99
C PRO A 476 -0.67 22.66 -34.84
N ALA A 477 -1.84 22.90 -35.41
CA ALA A 477 -2.59 21.88 -36.15
C ALA A 477 -1.79 21.25 -37.31
N GLU A 478 -0.91 22.01 -37.97
CA GLU A 478 -0.02 21.56 -39.04
C GLU A 478 1.08 20.58 -38.57
N HIS A 479 1.51 20.67 -37.32
CA HIS A 479 2.53 19.80 -36.74
C HIS A 479 1.94 18.58 -36.05
N LEU A 480 0.65 18.56 -35.73
CA LEU A 480 0.02 17.49 -34.93
C LEU A 480 0.09 16.12 -35.64
N ALA A 481 -0.36 16.04 -36.89
CA ALA A 481 -0.41 14.78 -37.62
C ALA A 481 1.00 14.20 -37.89
N PRO A 482 2.01 14.99 -38.36
CA PRO A 482 3.38 14.49 -38.49
C PRO A 482 4.00 14.06 -37.17
N PHE A 483 3.75 14.78 -36.09
CA PHE A 483 4.25 14.44 -34.76
C PHE A 483 3.65 13.13 -34.26
N VAL A 484 2.33 12.95 -34.38
CA VAL A 484 1.61 11.72 -33.97
C VAL A 484 2.11 10.52 -34.75
N ALA A 485 2.34 10.65 -36.06
CA ALA A 485 2.90 9.59 -36.89
C ALA A 485 4.31 9.20 -36.41
N ASN A 486 5.18 10.17 -36.17
CA ASN A 486 6.53 9.90 -35.68
C ASN A 486 6.53 9.30 -34.27
N LEU A 487 5.70 9.80 -33.36
CA LEU A 487 5.56 9.23 -32.02
C LEU A 487 5.09 7.77 -32.06
N THR A 488 4.21 7.43 -33.00
CA THR A 488 3.77 6.05 -33.25
C THR A 488 4.95 5.17 -33.66
N GLU A 489 5.75 5.60 -34.67
CA GLU A 489 6.95 4.87 -35.11
C GLU A 489 7.97 4.67 -33.99
N MET A 490 8.15 5.68 -33.13
CA MET A 490 9.05 5.60 -31.98
C MET A 490 8.56 4.56 -30.95
N ARG A 491 7.26 4.53 -30.66
CA ARG A 491 6.65 3.55 -29.73
C ARG A 491 6.64 2.13 -30.30
N GLU A 492 6.42 1.99 -31.60
CA GLU A 492 6.58 0.71 -32.28
C GLU A 492 8.02 0.19 -32.20
N ALA A 493 9.01 1.07 -32.31
CA ALA A 493 10.42 0.70 -32.17
C ALA A 493 10.75 0.22 -30.73
N ILE A 494 10.18 0.84 -29.70
CA ILE A 494 10.31 0.37 -28.30
C ILE A 494 9.76 -1.05 -28.15
N ILE A 495 8.55 -1.29 -28.67
CA ILE A 495 7.91 -2.61 -28.60
C ILE A 495 8.75 -3.64 -29.36
N ALA A 496 9.14 -3.32 -30.58
CA ALA A 496 9.91 -4.24 -31.45
C ALA A 496 11.24 -4.66 -30.79
N SER A 497 11.98 -3.71 -30.21
CA SER A 497 13.24 -3.99 -29.52
C SER A 497 13.08 -5.01 -28.40
N ASP A 498 12.10 -4.82 -27.51
CA ASP A 498 11.86 -5.74 -26.38
C ASP A 498 11.20 -7.06 -26.85
N ALA A 499 10.41 -7.03 -27.90
CA ALA A 499 9.80 -8.22 -28.47
C ALA A 499 10.85 -9.15 -29.11
N TRP A 500 11.84 -8.60 -29.84
CA TRP A 500 13.00 -9.36 -30.33
C TRP A 500 13.79 -9.97 -29.16
N ARG A 501 14.04 -9.20 -28.11
CA ARG A 501 14.70 -9.69 -26.91
C ARG A 501 13.94 -10.89 -26.32
N SER A 502 12.62 -10.77 -26.08
CA SER A 502 11.80 -11.84 -25.54
C SER A 502 11.77 -13.07 -26.45
N PHE A 503 11.70 -12.88 -27.76
CA PHE A 503 11.76 -13.95 -28.75
C PHE A 503 13.06 -14.74 -28.65
N PHE A 504 14.22 -14.08 -28.64
CA PHE A 504 15.51 -14.77 -28.55
C PHE A 504 15.71 -15.47 -27.20
N ILE A 505 15.23 -14.90 -26.10
CA ILE A 505 15.24 -15.54 -24.78
C ILE A 505 14.47 -16.87 -24.82
N ILE A 506 13.28 -16.88 -25.43
CA ILE A 506 12.49 -18.12 -25.58
C ILE A 506 13.22 -19.11 -26.45
N VAL A 507 13.77 -18.70 -27.60
CA VAL A 507 14.48 -19.59 -28.53
C VAL A 507 15.71 -20.21 -27.86
N ILE A 508 16.51 -19.43 -27.15
CA ILE A 508 17.69 -19.93 -26.42
C ILE A 508 17.27 -20.91 -25.31
N GLY A 509 16.21 -20.59 -24.55
CA GLY A 509 15.67 -21.50 -23.54
C GLY A 509 15.18 -22.83 -24.14
N CYS A 510 14.49 -22.75 -25.26
CA CYS A 510 14.06 -23.93 -26.01
C CYS A 510 15.24 -24.73 -26.54
N LEU A 511 16.32 -24.09 -26.96
CA LEU A 511 17.55 -24.77 -27.40
C LEU A 511 18.16 -25.59 -26.25
N PHE A 512 18.23 -25.07 -25.04
CA PHE A 512 18.69 -25.83 -23.85
C PHE A 512 17.82 -27.07 -23.62
N LEU A 513 16.50 -26.95 -23.72
CA LEU A 513 15.58 -28.10 -23.57
C LEU A 513 15.74 -29.12 -24.71
N PHE A 514 15.91 -28.63 -25.94
CA PHE A 514 16.13 -29.47 -27.10
C PHE A 514 17.44 -30.26 -27.00
N LEU A 515 18.54 -29.61 -26.64
CA LEU A 515 19.83 -30.28 -26.44
C LEU A 515 19.76 -31.31 -25.31
N TYR A 516 18.98 -31.04 -24.27
CA TYR A 516 18.70 -32.00 -23.21
C TYR A 516 17.92 -33.22 -23.75
N GLN A 517 16.88 -32.99 -24.53
CA GLN A 517 16.09 -34.07 -25.18
C GLN A 517 16.92 -34.94 -26.16
N LEU A 518 17.91 -34.33 -26.80
CA LEU A 518 18.90 -35.05 -27.63
C LEU A 518 19.98 -35.77 -26.83
N ARG A 519 19.93 -35.68 -25.48
CA ARG A 519 20.94 -36.21 -24.55
C ARG A 519 22.36 -35.61 -24.75
N LYS A 520 22.45 -34.46 -25.40
CA LYS A 520 23.69 -33.72 -25.60
C LYS A 520 24.08 -32.88 -24.37
N LEU A 521 23.10 -32.50 -23.53
CA LEU A 521 23.31 -31.84 -22.25
C LEU A 521 22.79 -32.71 -21.09
N LYS A 522 23.50 -32.68 -19.95
CA LYS A 522 23.00 -33.29 -18.71
C LYS A 522 21.97 -32.35 -18.06
N ALA A 523 21.04 -32.92 -17.27
CA ALA A 523 20.00 -32.13 -16.55
C ALA A 523 20.58 -30.97 -15.70
N SER A 524 21.76 -31.18 -15.09
CA SER A 524 22.42 -30.12 -14.29
C SER A 524 22.89 -28.93 -15.12
N PHE A 525 23.47 -29.19 -16.31
CA PHE A 525 23.88 -28.11 -17.21
C PHE A 525 22.70 -27.41 -17.86
N THR A 526 21.65 -28.15 -18.20
CA THR A 526 20.40 -27.59 -18.71
C THR A 526 19.76 -26.66 -17.65
N LEU A 527 19.69 -27.11 -16.39
CA LEU A 527 19.15 -26.31 -15.30
C LEU A 527 19.99 -25.05 -15.04
N ALA A 528 21.33 -25.18 -15.06
CA ALA A 528 22.24 -24.05 -14.91
C ALA A 528 22.09 -23.04 -16.07
N GLY A 529 22.01 -23.52 -17.32
CA GLY A 529 21.78 -22.67 -18.50
C GLY A 529 20.44 -21.92 -18.43
N VAL A 530 19.37 -22.61 -18.07
CA VAL A 530 18.04 -22.01 -17.88
C VAL A 530 18.07 -21.00 -16.73
N ALA A 531 18.74 -21.32 -15.62
CA ALA A 531 18.85 -20.41 -14.48
C ALA A 531 19.58 -19.11 -14.85
N LEU A 532 20.70 -19.23 -15.55
CA LEU A 532 21.46 -18.09 -16.03
C LEU A 532 20.65 -17.26 -17.03
N LEU A 533 19.95 -17.91 -17.95
CA LEU A 533 19.09 -17.24 -18.95
C LEU A 533 17.98 -16.43 -18.27
N CYS A 534 17.25 -17.05 -17.34
CA CYS A 534 16.18 -16.35 -16.60
C CYS A 534 16.73 -15.22 -15.74
N LEU A 535 17.88 -15.40 -15.09
CA LEU A 535 18.52 -14.37 -14.29
C LEU A 535 18.94 -13.16 -15.15
N ILE A 536 19.60 -13.39 -16.28
CA ILE A 536 20.00 -12.33 -17.20
C ILE A 536 18.79 -11.59 -17.74
N ASP A 537 17.76 -12.34 -18.15
CA ASP A 537 16.51 -11.80 -18.67
C ASP A 537 15.87 -10.84 -17.65
N MET A 538 15.57 -11.31 -16.46
CA MET A 538 14.83 -10.55 -15.45
C MET A 538 15.69 -9.46 -14.81
N TRP A 539 16.98 -9.72 -14.57
CA TRP A 539 17.93 -8.74 -14.05
C TRP A 539 18.03 -7.50 -14.95
N SER A 540 18.20 -7.72 -16.25
CA SER A 540 18.34 -6.63 -17.23
C SER A 540 17.08 -5.76 -17.31
N VAL A 541 15.89 -6.35 -17.14
CA VAL A 541 14.62 -5.59 -17.08
C VAL A 541 14.52 -4.80 -15.79
N ASN A 542 14.83 -5.42 -14.64
CA ASN A 542 14.72 -4.78 -13.34
C ASN A 542 15.66 -3.59 -13.19
N LYS A 543 16.87 -3.67 -13.75
CA LYS A 543 17.86 -2.57 -13.73
C LYS A 543 17.41 -1.33 -14.52
N ARG A 544 16.37 -1.42 -15.34
CA ARG A 544 15.74 -0.25 -15.96
C ARG A 544 14.96 0.60 -14.96
N TYR A 545 14.42 -0.03 -13.91
CA TYR A 545 13.48 0.57 -12.94
C TYR A 545 14.06 0.75 -11.56
N LEU A 546 15.04 -0.08 -11.18
CA LEU A 546 15.77 0.04 -9.92
C LEU A 546 17.26 -0.19 -10.18
N ASN A 547 17.97 0.88 -10.34
CA ASN A 547 19.40 0.91 -10.59
C ASN A 547 20.13 1.77 -9.55
N ASP A 548 21.42 1.93 -9.73
CA ASP A 548 22.29 2.62 -8.78
C ASP A 548 22.07 4.14 -8.71
N GLU A 549 21.55 4.75 -9.76
CA GLU A 549 21.31 6.20 -9.86
C GLU A 549 20.22 6.70 -8.91
N GLN A 550 19.31 5.80 -8.50
CA GLN A 550 18.21 6.14 -7.59
C GLN A 550 18.66 6.18 -6.13
N PHE A 551 19.86 5.67 -5.83
CA PHE A 551 20.38 5.65 -4.48
C PHE A 551 21.17 6.94 -4.17
N VAL A 552 20.77 7.61 -3.10
CA VAL A 552 21.32 8.88 -2.64
C VAL A 552 22.08 8.71 -1.32
N PRO A 553 22.99 9.63 -0.96
CA PRO A 553 23.62 9.63 0.35
C PRO A 553 22.58 9.65 1.49
N LYS A 554 22.90 9.00 2.60
CA LYS A 554 22.01 8.90 3.77
C LYS A 554 21.61 10.27 4.35
N SER A 555 22.46 11.30 4.16
CA SER A 555 22.15 12.69 4.56
C SER A 555 20.89 13.25 3.91
N LYS A 556 20.53 12.80 2.72
CA LYS A 556 19.30 13.24 2.03
C LYS A 556 18.02 12.99 2.83
N ARG A 557 18.01 11.97 3.68
CA ARG A 557 16.85 11.73 4.56
C ARG A 557 16.67 12.84 5.58
N SER A 558 17.74 13.35 6.15
CA SER A 558 17.69 14.46 7.11
C SER A 558 17.50 15.81 6.45
N GLU A 559 17.96 15.98 5.19
CA GLU A 559 17.75 17.23 4.44
C GLU A 559 16.25 17.52 4.20
N ALA A 560 15.41 16.48 4.10
CA ALA A 560 13.96 16.64 3.95
C ALA A 560 13.29 17.33 5.16
N PHE A 561 13.94 17.32 6.33
CA PHE A 561 13.43 17.86 7.59
C PHE A 561 14.35 18.95 8.17
N VAL A 562 15.09 19.65 7.33
CA VAL A 562 15.85 20.83 7.78
C VAL A 562 14.86 21.93 8.12
N LYS A 563 15.01 22.52 9.31
CA LYS A 563 14.20 23.67 9.75
C LYS A 563 14.39 24.85 8.80
N THR A 564 13.29 25.41 8.39
CA THR A 564 13.28 26.72 7.74
C THR A 564 13.37 27.83 8.79
N GLN A 565 13.65 29.05 8.37
CA GLN A 565 13.61 30.21 9.26
C GLN A 565 12.20 30.39 9.88
N ALA A 566 11.17 30.07 9.14
CA ALA A 566 9.79 30.10 9.63
C ALA A 566 9.59 29.10 10.79
N ASP A 567 10.09 27.88 10.63
CA ASP A 567 9.99 26.85 11.68
C ASP A 567 10.72 27.29 12.95
N GLU A 568 11.93 27.87 12.81
CA GLU A 568 12.71 28.37 13.96
C GLU A 568 11.98 29.46 14.74
N ILE A 569 11.31 30.38 14.04
CA ILE A 569 10.53 31.46 14.68
C ILE A 569 9.29 30.89 15.38
N ILE A 570 8.53 30.02 14.71
CA ILE A 570 7.31 29.42 15.24
C ILE A 570 7.60 28.58 16.48
N LEU A 571 8.70 27.82 16.48
CA LEU A 571 9.09 26.95 17.60
C LEU A 571 9.55 27.73 18.85
N GLN A 572 9.74 29.06 18.79
CA GLN A 572 9.96 29.91 19.97
C GLN A 572 8.66 30.14 20.77
N ASP A 573 7.50 29.93 20.15
CA ASP A 573 6.22 30.01 20.83
C ASP A 573 5.94 28.73 21.63
N THR A 574 5.97 28.86 22.94
CA THR A 574 5.75 27.75 23.89
C THR A 574 4.28 27.53 24.25
N THR A 575 3.35 28.25 23.64
CA THR A 575 1.90 28.02 23.84
C THR A 575 1.55 26.58 23.45
N PRO A 576 0.85 25.84 24.33
CA PRO A 576 0.56 24.45 24.03
C PRO A 576 -0.50 24.29 22.91
N ASN A 577 -0.29 23.33 22.03
CA ASN A 577 -1.29 22.78 21.13
C ASN A 577 -1.97 23.78 20.18
N TYR A 578 -1.19 24.65 19.53
CA TYR A 578 -1.65 25.39 18.35
C TYR A 578 -1.32 24.63 17.06
N ARG A 579 -1.95 25.01 15.96
CA ARG A 579 -1.71 24.42 14.64
C ARG A 579 -1.08 25.41 13.67
N VAL A 580 -0.39 24.85 12.69
CA VAL A 580 0.28 25.56 11.61
C VAL A 580 -0.33 25.14 10.28
N LEU A 581 -0.53 26.10 9.38
CA LEU A 581 -0.95 25.85 8.00
C LEU A 581 0.11 26.35 7.02
N ASN A 582 0.63 25.46 6.20
CA ASN A 582 1.67 25.77 5.25
C ASN A 582 1.10 26.04 3.85
N PHE A 583 1.34 27.24 3.31
CA PHE A 583 0.94 27.65 1.96
C PHE A 583 2.02 27.47 0.90
N ILE A 584 3.19 26.94 1.25
CA ILE A 584 4.24 26.69 0.25
C ILE A 584 3.79 25.57 -0.69
N GLY A 585 3.75 25.90 -1.99
CA GLY A 585 3.23 24.99 -3.02
C GLY A 585 1.71 24.84 -3.05
N PHE A 586 0.96 25.75 -2.38
CA PHE A 586 -0.49 25.82 -2.49
C PHE A 586 -0.93 26.09 -3.95
N PRO A 587 -2.02 25.46 -4.46
CA PRO A 587 -2.97 24.60 -3.72
C PRO A 587 -2.59 23.12 -3.62
N GLY A 588 -1.58 22.65 -4.34
CA GLY A 588 -1.31 21.22 -4.52
C GLY A 588 -0.57 20.52 -3.36
N ASN A 589 0.23 21.24 -2.59
CA ASN A 589 1.18 20.62 -1.66
C ASN A 589 0.67 20.47 -0.21
N THR A 590 -0.13 21.38 0.29
CA THR A 590 -0.55 21.43 1.72
C THR A 590 -1.13 20.11 2.25
N PHE A 591 -1.86 19.37 1.39
CA PHE A 591 -2.46 18.07 1.74
C PHE A 591 -1.73 16.87 1.12
N ASN A 592 -0.50 17.08 0.62
CA ASN A 592 0.32 16.05 -0.02
C ASN A 592 1.74 15.96 0.57
N GLU A 593 2.02 16.63 1.70
CA GLU A 593 3.30 16.62 2.36
C GLU A 593 3.15 16.43 3.88
N ASN A 594 4.21 15.98 4.56
CA ASN A 594 4.28 15.86 6.02
C ASN A 594 5.56 16.50 6.60
N ASN A 595 6.25 17.37 5.86
CA ASN A 595 7.42 18.08 6.37
C ASN A 595 7.02 19.07 7.46
N THR A 596 5.89 19.78 7.26
CA THR A 596 5.30 20.66 8.27
C THR A 596 4.96 19.87 9.55
N ALA A 597 4.41 18.67 9.41
CA ALA A 597 4.03 17.80 10.52
C ALA A 597 5.22 17.28 11.34
N TYR A 598 6.42 17.31 10.78
CA TYR A 598 7.63 16.92 11.50
C TYR A 598 7.99 17.92 12.64
N TRP A 599 7.72 19.20 12.42
CA TRP A 599 8.06 20.25 13.36
C TRP A 599 6.85 20.83 14.13
N HIS A 600 5.67 20.75 13.53
CA HIS A 600 4.46 21.43 14.02
C HIS A 600 3.25 20.50 13.95
N LYS A 601 2.22 20.81 14.74
CA LYS A 601 0.89 20.25 14.55
C LYS A 601 0.26 20.93 13.34
N SER A 602 -0.09 20.16 12.32
CA SER A 602 -0.52 20.68 11.03
C SER A 602 -2.03 20.55 10.80
N VAL A 603 -2.62 21.58 10.22
CA VAL A 603 -3.96 21.49 9.60
C VAL A 603 -3.90 20.64 8.32
N GLY A 604 -2.79 20.70 7.60
CA GLY A 604 -2.51 19.90 6.41
C GLY A 604 -1.99 18.49 6.71
N GLY A 605 -1.38 17.88 5.72
CA GLY A 605 -0.74 16.58 5.83
C GLY A 605 -1.12 15.61 4.71
N TYR A 606 -0.40 14.48 4.66
CA TYR A 606 -0.63 13.42 3.69
C TYR A 606 -0.80 12.07 4.39
N HIS A 607 -1.98 11.46 4.24
CA HIS A 607 -2.26 10.11 4.71
C HIS A 607 -3.44 9.47 3.97
N ALA A 608 -3.28 8.23 3.52
CA ALA A 608 -4.31 7.51 2.74
C ALA A 608 -5.55 7.10 3.57
N ALA A 609 -5.45 7.09 4.90
CA ALA A 609 -6.54 6.76 5.82
C ALA A 609 -6.97 7.99 6.65
N LYS A 610 -7.03 9.16 6.04
CA LYS A 610 -7.55 10.40 6.63
C LYS A 610 -9.04 10.23 7.01
N LEU A 611 -9.48 10.91 8.07
CA LEU A 611 -10.88 10.95 8.47
C LEU A 611 -11.76 11.56 7.36
N ARG A 612 -12.88 10.91 7.05
CA ARG A 612 -13.76 11.35 5.98
C ARG A 612 -14.34 12.74 6.26
N ARG A 613 -14.83 12.99 7.46
CA ARG A 613 -15.35 14.30 7.84
C ARG A 613 -14.32 15.41 7.73
N TYR A 614 -13.05 15.10 8.00
CA TYR A 614 -11.98 16.08 7.82
C TYR A 614 -11.72 16.36 6.33
N GLN A 615 -11.80 15.35 5.47
CA GLN A 615 -11.72 15.55 4.01
C GLN A 615 -12.89 16.40 3.52
N GLU A 616 -14.09 16.13 3.99
CA GLU A 616 -15.29 16.92 3.64
C GLU A 616 -15.14 18.37 4.11
N MET A 617 -14.57 18.59 5.29
CA MET A 617 -14.21 19.94 5.78
C MET A 617 -13.12 20.60 4.90
N ILE A 618 -12.13 19.84 4.41
CA ILE A 618 -11.13 20.34 3.46
C ILE A 618 -11.82 20.84 2.19
N ASP A 619 -12.73 20.05 1.63
CA ASP A 619 -13.35 20.32 0.34
C ASP A 619 -14.35 21.49 0.42
N HIS A 620 -15.15 21.56 1.50
CA HIS A 620 -16.22 22.54 1.66
C HIS A 620 -15.77 23.87 2.26
N HIS A 621 -14.77 23.86 3.16
CA HIS A 621 -14.36 25.05 3.91
C HIS A 621 -12.87 25.35 3.86
N ILE A 622 -12.00 24.39 4.23
CA ILE A 622 -10.58 24.70 4.43
C ILE A 622 -9.93 25.20 3.14
N VAL A 623 -10.11 24.51 1.99
CA VAL A 623 -9.53 24.94 0.71
C VAL A 623 -10.13 26.25 0.20
N PRO A 624 -11.44 26.49 0.23
CA PRO A 624 -12.01 27.80 -0.01
C PRO A 624 -11.43 28.93 0.86
N GLU A 625 -11.42 28.73 2.19
CA GLU A 625 -10.85 29.71 3.12
C GLU A 625 -9.34 29.94 2.90
N MET A 626 -8.58 28.90 2.55
CA MET A 626 -7.17 29.04 2.18
C MET A 626 -6.98 29.95 0.98
N LYS A 627 -7.81 29.84 -0.06
CA LYS A 627 -7.73 30.72 -1.23
C LYS A 627 -7.97 32.16 -0.85
N GLU A 628 -9.01 32.40 -0.07
CA GLU A 628 -9.36 33.75 0.39
C GLU A 628 -8.28 34.33 1.32
N THR A 629 -7.79 33.52 2.28
CA THR A 629 -6.71 33.92 3.20
C THR A 629 -5.44 34.25 2.42
N TYR A 630 -5.03 33.42 1.47
CA TYR A 630 -3.85 33.67 0.64
C TYR A 630 -3.92 35.00 -0.10
N GLN A 631 -5.07 35.28 -0.74
CA GLN A 631 -5.30 36.52 -1.46
C GLN A 631 -5.34 37.73 -0.52
N ALA A 632 -6.05 37.62 0.61
CA ALA A 632 -6.21 38.69 1.58
C ALA A 632 -4.87 39.08 2.24
N VAL A 633 -4.09 38.10 2.68
CA VAL A 633 -2.75 38.31 3.28
C VAL A 633 -1.77 38.89 2.25
N ALA A 634 -1.79 38.43 1.01
CA ALA A 634 -0.97 38.96 -0.06
C ALA A 634 -1.32 40.43 -0.34
N THR A 635 -2.62 40.77 -0.36
CA THR A 635 -3.11 42.15 -0.58
C THR A 635 -2.74 43.07 0.59
N ALA A 636 -2.79 42.56 1.81
CA ALA A 636 -2.42 43.26 3.04
C ALA A 636 -0.90 43.36 3.27
N GLY A 637 -0.07 42.87 2.34
CA GLY A 637 1.39 42.85 2.48
C GLY A 637 1.90 42.05 3.69
N GLY A 638 1.17 41.02 4.09
CA GLY A 638 1.50 40.14 5.23
C GLY A 638 0.96 40.66 6.59
N GLN A 639 0.23 41.78 6.63
CA GLN A 639 -0.33 42.35 7.87
C GLN A 639 -1.70 41.74 8.18
N MET A 640 -1.77 40.81 9.12
CA MET A 640 -3.00 40.12 9.50
C MET A 640 -4.07 41.02 10.12
N ASP A 641 -3.68 42.08 10.82
CA ASP A 641 -4.61 43.04 11.45
C ASP A 641 -5.51 43.76 10.42
N SER A 642 -5.12 43.77 9.18
CA SER A 642 -5.89 44.35 8.07
C SER A 642 -6.73 43.32 7.29
N VAL A 643 -6.75 42.07 7.73
CA VAL A 643 -7.46 40.98 7.08
C VAL A 643 -8.78 40.71 7.80
N ASP A 644 -9.87 40.53 7.05
CA ASP A 644 -11.18 40.21 7.60
C ASP A 644 -11.22 38.76 8.10
N ALA A 645 -11.26 38.60 9.41
CA ALA A 645 -11.27 37.29 10.08
C ALA A 645 -12.49 36.41 9.74
N SER A 646 -13.57 37.02 9.21
CA SER A 646 -14.77 36.27 8.80
C SER A 646 -14.53 35.35 7.59
N LYS A 647 -13.42 35.57 6.87
CA LYS A 647 -13.05 34.79 5.67
C LYS A 647 -12.35 33.47 5.96
N PHE A 648 -11.96 33.19 7.21
CA PHE A 648 -11.24 31.99 7.60
C PHE A 648 -11.65 31.47 8.99
N ARG A 649 -12.98 31.40 9.21
CA ARG A 649 -13.59 31.00 10.49
C ARG A 649 -13.24 29.55 10.85
N VAL A 650 -13.22 28.66 9.88
CA VAL A 650 -12.88 27.24 10.10
C VAL A 650 -11.39 27.08 10.42
N LEU A 651 -10.52 27.84 9.77
CA LEU A 651 -9.11 27.87 10.13
C LEU A 651 -8.89 28.40 11.57
N ASN A 652 -9.69 29.39 11.98
CA ASN A 652 -9.62 29.94 13.33
C ASN A 652 -10.13 28.95 14.39
N MET A 653 -11.24 28.23 14.13
CA MET A 653 -11.75 27.22 15.05
C MET A 653 -10.83 25.98 15.17
N LEU A 654 -10.00 25.73 14.15
CA LEU A 654 -8.94 24.72 14.19
C LEU A 654 -7.69 25.21 14.97
N ASN A 655 -7.75 26.36 15.63
CA ASN A 655 -6.63 26.97 16.35
C ASN A 655 -5.37 27.12 15.47
N THR A 656 -5.56 27.55 14.21
CA THR A 656 -4.46 27.81 13.27
C THR A 656 -3.79 29.12 13.65
N LYS A 657 -2.78 29.05 14.52
CA LYS A 657 -2.09 30.22 15.07
C LYS A 657 -1.02 30.79 14.13
N TYR A 658 -0.47 29.97 13.26
CA TYR A 658 0.54 30.40 12.31
C TYR A 658 0.23 29.91 10.89
N PHE A 659 0.48 30.81 9.95
CA PHE A 659 0.56 30.51 8.54
C PHE A 659 2.02 30.59 8.07
N ILE A 660 2.44 29.70 7.17
CA ILE A 660 3.75 29.77 6.50
C ILE A 660 3.50 30.13 5.03
N PHE A 661 3.95 31.32 4.63
CA PHE A 661 3.80 31.81 3.28
C PHE A 661 5.13 31.75 2.50
N PRO A 662 5.11 31.55 1.18
CA PRO A 662 6.27 31.81 0.32
C PRO A 662 6.48 33.33 0.17
N ALA A 663 7.69 33.83 0.38
CA ALA A 663 8.07 35.23 0.18
C ALA A 663 9.33 35.36 -0.68
N GLY A 664 9.45 36.49 -1.39
CA GLY A 664 10.58 36.77 -2.29
C GLY A 664 10.62 35.90 -3.55
N GLU A 665 11.56 36.20 -4.45
CA GLU A 665 11.74 35.48 -5.74
C GLU A 665 12.14 34.01 -5.57
N GLN A 666 12.75 33.65 -4.44
CA GLN A 666 13.18 32.28 -4.13
C GLN A 666 12.17 31.48 -3.29
N GLY A 667 10.98 32.06 -3.02
CA GLY A 667 9.93 31.35 -2.27
C GLY A 667 10.34 31.00 -0.83
N GLN A 668 11.08 31.87 -0.15
CA GLN A 668 11.50 31.63 1.25
C GLN A 668 10.28 31.51 2.16
N ALA A 669 10.34 30.58 3.11
CA ALA A 669 9.30 30.36 4.09
C ALA A 669 9.26 31.51 5.12
N VAL A 670 8.14 32.20 5.23
CA VAL A 670 7.93 33.29 6.19
C VAL A 670 6.72 32.98 7.07
N PRO A 671 6.86 33.04 8.43
CA PRO A 671 5.74 32.82 9.33
C PRO A 671 4.91 34.08 9.48
N VAL A 672 3.59 33.94 9.44
CA VAL A 672 2.62 34.99 9.72
C VAL A 672 1.74 34.53 10.88
N MET A 673 1.73 35.26 11.99
CA MET A 673 0.89 34.94 13.12
C MET A 673 -0.57 35.33 12.83
N ASN A 674 -1.49 34.45 13.13
CA ASN A 674 -2.93 34.67 13.08
C ASN A 674 -3.45 35.07 14.46
N PRO A 675 -3.79 36.34 14.70
CA PRO A 675 -4.31 36.81 15.99
C PRO A 675 -5.77 36.38 16.23
N TYR A 676 -6.45 35.85 15.22
CA TYR A 676 -7.88 35.52 15.27
C TYR A 676 -8.13 34.03 15.59
N ALA A 677 -7.11 33.22 15.81
CA ALA A 677 -7.28 31.82 16.23
C ALA A 677 -8.02 31.75 17.56
N TYR A 678 -9.04 30.87 17.65
CA TYR A 678 -9.93 30.84 18.84
C TYR A 678 -9.30 30.18 20.08
N GLY A 679 -8.08 29.66 19.97
CA GLY A 679 -7.41 28.95 21.06
C GLY A 679 -7.82 27.48 21.13
N ASN A 680 -7.47 26.84 22.27
CA ASN A 680 -7.67 25.40 22.44
C ASN A 680 -9.12 25.03 22.80
N ALA A 681 -9.89 25.97 23.40
CA ALA A 681 -11.28 25.77 23.75
C ALA A 681 -11.96 27.12 24.05
N TRP A 682 -13.27 27.17 23.89
CA TRP A 682 -14.07 28.38 24.18
C TRP A 682 -15.50 28.02 24.60
N PHE A 683 -16.14 28.93 25.37
CA PHE A 683 -17.56 28.86 25.65
C PHE A 683 -18.38 29.43 24.48
N VAL A 684 -19.57 28.91 24.23
CA VAL A 684 -20.50 29.42 23.23
C VAL A 684 -21.77 29.98 23.86
N ASP A 685 -22.40 30.96 23.20
CA ASP A 685 -23.67 31.52 23.64
C ASP A 685 -24.89 30.67 23.26
N LYS A 686 -24.77 29.95 22.17
CA LYS A 686 -25.86 29.21 21.56
C LYS A 686 -25.45 27.85 21.04
N VAL A 687 -26.32 26.86 21.12
CA VAL A 687 -26.20 25.58 20.41
C VAL A 687 -27.32 25.47 19.39
N GLN A 688 -26.97 25.41 18.13
CA GLN A 688 -27.89 25.21 17.02
C GLN A 688 -27.92 23.74 16.63
N TYR A 689 -29.08 23.10 16.88
CA TYR A 689 -29.27 21.71 16.49
C TYR A 689 -29.75 21.63 15.03
N VAL A 690 -29.14 20.72 14.28
CA VAL A 690 -29.45 20.44 12.87
C VAL A 690 -29.77 18.96 12.68
N ASN A 691 -30.50 18.62 11.61
CA ASN A 691 -31.05 17.26 11.45
C ASN A 691 -30.14 16.31 10.68
N ASN A 692 -29.13 16.79 10.00
CA ASN A 692 -28.25 15.98 9.16
C ASN A 692 -26.91 16.66 8.91
N ALA A 693 -25.97 15.89 8.34
CA ALA A 693 -24.60 16.34 8.09
C ALA A 693 -24.51 17.49 7.07
N ASN A 694 -25.40 17.55 6.09
CA ASN A 694 -25.43 18.67 5.12
C ASN A 694 -25.76 19.98 5.83
N GLU A 695 -26.82 19.99 6.64
CA GLU A 695 -27.17 21.18 7.43
C GLU A 695 -26.06 21.56 8.40
N GLU A 696 -25.33 20.56 8.98
CA GLU A 696 -24.23 20.80 9.92
C GLU A 696 -23.03 21.51 9.24
N ILE A 697 -22.62 21.04 8.07
CA ILE A 697 -21.47 21.61 7.35
C ILE A 697 -21.83 22.96 6.70
N ASP A 698 -23.04 23.09 6.16
CA ASP A 698 -23.48 24.30 5.49
C ASP A 698 -23.68 25.47 6.47
N ALA A 699 -24.16 25.19 7.69
CA ALA A 699 -24.35 26.18 8.73
C ALA A 699 -23.06 26.92 9.12
N LEU A 700 -21.90 26.32 8.95
CA LEU A 700 -20.60 26.94 9.22
C LEU A 700 -20.30 28.15 8.32
N ASN A 701 -21.00 28.29 7.19
CA ASN A 701 -20.89 29.48 6.34
C ASN A 701 -21.49 30.75 7.00
N ASP A 702 -22.52 30.56 7.85
CA ASP A 702 -23.36 31.65 8.34
C ASP A 702 -23.13 31.98 9.81
N ILE A 703 -22.61 31.05 10.61
CA ILE A 703 -22.39 31.23 12.04
C ILE A 703 -21.02 31.85 12.36
N LEU A 704 -20.90 32.39 13.56
CA LEU A 704 -19.62 32.66 14.21
C LEU A 704 -19.35 31.55 15.24
N PRO A 705 -18.38 30.66 15.04
CA PRO A 705 -18.17 29.50 15.93
C PRO A 705 -17.83 29.86 17.37
N THR A 706 -17.37 31.10 17.63
CA THR A 706 -17.15 31.60 19.03
C THR A 706 -18.44 31.98 19.77
N GLU A 707 -19.56 32.07 19.04
CA GLU A 707 -20.87 32.40 19.62
C GLU A 707 -21.85 31.22 19.50
N THR A 708 -21.83 30.50 18.40
CA THR A 708 -22.78 29.41 18.11
C THR A 708 -22.05 28.13 17.76
N ALA A 709 -22.32 27.05 18.47
CA ALA A 709 -21.92 25.70 18.08
C ALA A 709 -23.04 25.04 17.28
N VAL A 710 -22.71 24.45 16.14
CA VAL A 710 -23.64 23.64 15.34
C VAL A 710 -23.50 22.17 15.73
N VAL A 711 -24.62 21.52 16.08
CA VAL A 711 -24.63 20.16 16.60
C VAL A 711 -25.71 19.32 15.91
N ASP A 712 -25.35 18.17 15.40
CA ASP A 712 -26.32 17.19 14.88
C ASP A 712 -27.26 16.75 16.02
N VAL A 713 -28.55 16.71 15.76
CA VAL A 713 -29.60 16.34 16.71
C VAL A 713 -29.34 15.00 17.42
N LYS A 714 -28.57 14.09 16.80
CA LYS A 714 -28.17 12.81 17.42
C LYS A 714 -27.28 12.96 18.65
N PHE A 715 -26.63 14.12 18.84
CA PHE A 715 -25.83 14.47 20.02
C PHE A 715 -26.54 15.37 21.02
N LYS A 716 -27.85 15.58 20.85
CA LYS A 716 -28.64 16.46 21.73
C LYS A 716 -28.64 15.97 23.19
N GLU A 717 -28.71 14.67 23.40
CA GLU A 717 -28.70 14.06 24.74
C GLU A 717 -27.38 14.33 25.47
N GLN A 718 -26.24 14.28 24.79
CA GLN A 718 -24.89 14.54 25.35
C GLN A 718 -24.75 15.96 25.85
N LEU A 719 -25.44 16.92 25.24
CA LEU A 719 -25.47 18.33 25.68
C LEU A 719 -26.76 18.65 26.45
N LYS A 720 -27.51 17.66 26.93
CA LYS A 720 -28.72 17.83 27.74
C LYS A 720 -29.77 18.76 27.12
N GLY A 721 -29.78 18.83 25.77
CA GLY A 721 -30.71 19.68 25.03
C GLY A 721 -30.55 21.19 25.19
N VAL A 722 -29.41 21.61 25.66
CA VAL A 722 -29.02 23.02 25.87
C VAL A 722 -29.05 23.83 24.57
N THR A 723 -29.67 24.99 24.52
CA THR A 723 -29.87 25.80 23.31
C THR A 723 -29.42 27.26 23.37
N GLU A 724 -29.48 27.95 24.53
CA GLU A 724 -29.24 29.41 24.62
C GLU A 724 -28.62 29.89 25.94
N GLY A 725 -27.91 31.01 25.88
CA GLY A 725 -27.61 31.88 27.01
C GLY A 725 -26.43 31.47 27.90
N TYR A 726 -25.42 30.81 27.36
CA TYR A 726 -24.43 30.09 28.17
C TYR A 726 -23.08 30.82 28.33
N LYS A 727 -22.72 31.69 27.41
CA LYS A 727 -21.43 32.40 27.51
C LYS A 727 -21.58 33.60 28.48
N ASP A 728 -20.66 33.69 29.36
CA ASP A 728 -20.50 34.86 30.25
C ASP A 728 -19.12 35.46 30.00
N SER A 729 -19.02 36.79 30.14
CA SER A 729 -17.75 37.49 29.96
C SER A 729 -16.67 37.08 30.97
N LEU A 730 -17.10 36.52 32.11
CA LEU A 730 -16.21 36.00 33.16
C LEU A 730 -15.83 34.51 32.93
N SER A 731 -16.44 33.83 31.95
CA SER A 731 -16.13 32.44 31.65
C SER A 731 -14.76 32.31 30.97
N THR A 732 -13.91 31.48 31.54
CA THR A 732 -12.55 31.23 31.07
C THR A 732 -12.29 29.73 30.97
N ILE A 733 -11.50 29.31 29.96
CA ILE A 733 -10.97 27.96 29.83
C ILE A 733 -9.56 28.02 29.30
N GLN A 734 -8.66 27.24 29.86
CA GLN A 734 -7.27 27.20 29.47
C GLN A 734 -6.72 25.77 29.49
N LEU A 735 -6.01 25.35 28.44
CA LEU A 735 -5.24 24.09 28.38
C LEU A 735 -4.00 24.26 29.30
N THR A 736 -3.88 23.41 30.32
CA THR A 736 -2.79 23.41 31.28
C THR A 736 -1.78 22.31 31.08
N SER A 737 -2.17 21.17 30.42
CA SER A 737 -1.27 20.09 30.08
C SER A 737 -1.68 19.47 28.77
N TYR A 738 -0.69 19.19 27.94
CA TYR A 738 -0.85 18.57 26.64
C TYR A 738 0.04 17.35 26.52
N GLU A 739 -0.59 16.23 26.17
CA GLU A 739 0.01 15.04 25.60
C GLU A 739 -0.83 14.61 24.39
N PRO A 740 -0.29 13.91 23.41
CA PRO A 740 -1.06 13.56 22.22
C PRO A 740 -2.39 12.84 22.52
N ASN A 741 -2.39 11.98 23.52
CA ASN A 741 -3.54 11.19 23.97
C ASN A 741 -4.15 11.64 25.30
N ARG A 742 -3.71 12.77 25.88
CA ARG A 742 -4.22 13.29 27.16
C ARG A 742 -4.14 14.81 27.22
N LEU A 743 -5.25 15.44 27.53
CA LEU A 743 -5.40 16.89 27.63
C LEU A 743 -6.01 17.25 28.97
N VAL A 744 -5.48 18.28 29.63
CA VAL A 744 -6.01 18.81 30.89
C VAL A 744 -6.31 20.28 30.73
N TYR A 745 -7.54 20.66 31.03
CA TYR A 745 -7.98 22.05 31.01
C TYR A 745 -8.40 22.49 32.42
N LYS A 746 -8.25 23.79 32.70
CA LYS A 746 -8.91 24.48 33.82
C LYS A 746 -9.95 25.44 33.27
N ALA A 747 -11.14 25.35 33.78
CA ALA A 747 -12.24 26.22 33.39
C ALA A 747 -12.87 26.85 34.60
N SER A 748 -13.36 28.09 34.43
CA SER A 748 -14.14 28.84 35.45
C SER A 748 -15.31 29.49 34.73
N THR A 749 -16.53 29.29 35.24
CA THR A 749 -17.74 29.88 34.68
C THR A 749 -18.77 30.16 35.77
N PRO A 750 -19.43 31.35 35.77
CA PRO A 750 -20.44 31.67 36.81
C PRO A 750 -21.78 30.92 36.61
N LYS A 751 -22.02 30.29 35.47
CA LYS A 751 -23.24 29.57 35.16
C LYS A 751 -22.93 28.34 34.26
N ASP A 752 -23.87 27.40 34.21
CA ASP A 752 -23.77 26.24 33.29
C ASP A 752 -23.60 26.75 31.85
N GLY A 753 -22.77 26.04 31.07
CA GLY A 753 -22.48 26.43 29.70
C GLY A 753 -22.09 25.26 28.80
N VAL A 754 -21.80 25.55 27.54
CA VAL A 754 -21.25 24.58 26.61
C VAL A 754 -19.87 25.07 26.18
N VAL A 755 -18.91 24.15 26.22
CA VAL A 755 -17.53 24.36 25.76
C VAL A 755 -17.29 23.57 24.49
N VAL A 756 -16.74 24.26 23.48
CA VAL A 756 -16.22 23.65 22.25
C VAL A 756 -14.69 23.61 22.35
N PHE A 757 -14.10 22.49 21.94
CA PHE A 757 -12.67 22.29 21.94
C PHE A 757 -12.17 22.22 20.49
N SER A 758 -11.05 22.88 20.22
CA SER A 758 -10.36 22.85 18.93
C SER A 758 -9.74 21.46 18.62
N GLU A 759 -10.37 20.40 19.12
CA GLU A 759 -9.89 19.02 19.01
C GLU A 759 -10.81 18.19 18.11
N ILE A 760 -10.22 17.42 17.20
CA ILE A 760 -10.97 16.61 16.26
C ILE A 760 -11.75 15.51 17.01
N TYR A 761 -13.05 15.44 16.76
CA TYR A 761 -13.93 14.41 17.30
C TYR A 761 -13.62 13.06 16.69
N TYR A 762 -13.45 12.07 17.55
CA TYR A 762 -13.37 10.67 17.18
C TYR A 762 -13.96 9.80 18.31
N PRO A 763 -14.72 8.74 18.01
CA PRO A 763 -15.25 7.83 19.02
C PRO A 763 -14.14 7.19 19.85
N GLY A 764 -14.33 7.11 21.17
CA GLY A 764 -13.38 6.48 22.09
C GLY A 764 -12.56 7.44 22.92
N TRP A 765 -12.62 8.75 22.68
CA TRP A 765 -12.17 9.74 23.63
C TRP A 765 -13.07 9.73 24.87
N GLN A 766 -12.48 9.83 26.03
CA GLN A 766 -13.14 9.91 27.31
C GLN A 766 -12.88 11.28 27.94
N VAL A 767 -13.83 11.77 28.74
CA VAL A 767 -13.69 13.05 29.45
C VAL A 767 -14.26 12.94 30.86
N THR A 768 -13.59 13.60 31.82
CA THR A 768 -14.12 13.85 33.16
C THR A 768 -14.05 15.33 33.49
N ILE A 769 -15.01 15.76 34.32
CA ILE A 769 -14.96 17.03 35.01
C ILE A 769 -14.79 16.69 36.49
N ASP A 770 -13.70 17.14 37.13
CA ASP A 770 -13.31 16.82 38.50
C ASP A 770 -13.39 15.30 38.82
N GLY A 771 -12.96 14.48 37.86
CA GLY A 771 -12.97 13.03 37.98
C GLY A 771 -14.33 12.34 37.70
N GLN A 772 -15.41 13.11 37.45
CA GLN A 772 -16.72 12.57 37.12
C GLN A 772 -16.85 12.45 35.58
N PRO A 773 -17.22 11.29 35.02
CA PRO A 773 -17.35 11.09 33.60
C PRO A 773 -18.47 11.95 32.99
N VAL A 774 -18.20 12.54 31.82
CA VAL A 774 -19.13 13.38 31.05
C VAL A 774 -19.15 12.92 29.62
N ASP A 775 -20.29 13.04 28.95
CA ASP A 775 -20.41 12.71 27.54
C ASP A 775 -19.79 13.77 26.64
N ILE A 776 -19.21 13.33 25.53
CA ILE A 776 -18.67 14.19 24.47
C ILE A 776 -19.66 14.24 23.31
N ALA A 777 -20.08 15.43 22.91
CA ALA A 777 -20.80 15.67 21.68
C ALA A 777 -19.81 16.03 20.55
N ARG A 778 -20.22 15.80 19.30
CA ARG A 778 -19.59 16.40 18.14
C ARG A 778 -20.27 17.72 17.84
N ALA A 779 -19.48 18.77 17.66
CA ALA A 779 -19.91 20.10 17.28
C ALA A 779 -19.13 20.59 16.05
N ASP A 780 -19.68 21.53 15.32
CA ASP A 780 -19.05 22.21 14.20
C ASP A 780 -18.44 21.22 13.18
N TYR A 781 -19.18 20.15 12.95
CA TYR A 781 -18.90 19.06 12.02
C TYR A 781 -17.76 18.12 12.42
N ILE A 782 -16.69 18.63 13.05
CA ILE A 782 -15.46 17.86 13.34
C ILE A 782 -14.91 18.07 14.74
N LEU A 783 -15.46 18.97 15.56
CA LEU A 783 -14.91 19.33 16.88
C LEU A 783 -15.63 18.60 18.03
N ARG A 784 -15.04 18.69 19.24
CA ARG A 784 -15.62 18.15 20.47
C ARG A 784 -16.33 19.24 21.26
N ALA A 785 -17.46 18.88 21.89
CA ALA A 785 -18.15 19.75 22.82
C ALA A 785 -18.61 18.97 24.05
N ILE A 786 -18.70 19.66 25.20
CA ILE A 786 -19.23 19.12 26.45
C ILE A 786 -20.11 20.15 27.14
N ASN A 787 -21.03 19.68 28.00
CA ASN A 787 -21.66 20.51 29.01
C ASN A 787 -20.69 20.80 30.15
N MET A 788 -20.66 22.03 30.55
CA MET A 788 -19.80 22.54 31.63
C MET A 788 -20.69 23.10 32.76
N PRO A 789 -20.65 22.57 34.00
CA PRO A 789 -21.37 23.15 35.12
C PRO A 789 -20.74 24.47 35.57
N ALA A 790 -21.53 25.26 36.30
CA ALA A 790 -21.04 26.50 36.96
C ALA A 790 -20.01 26.18 38.05
N GLY A 791 -18.94 26.96 38.11
CA GLY A 791 -17.86 26.77 39.06
C GLY A 791 -16.47 26.80 38.46
N GLU A 792 -15.49 26.45 39.27
CA GLU A 792 -14.12 26.21 38.87
C GLU A 792 -13.91 24.72 38.76
N HIS A 793 -13.44 24.26 37.60
CA HIS A 793 -13.37 22.82 37.28
C HIS A 793 -12.08 22.47 36.57
N THR A 794 -11.64 21.22 36.75
CA THR A 794 -10.60 20.60 35.99
C THR A 794 -11.22 19.59 35.03
N ILE A 795 -10.98 19.77 33.73
CA ILE A 795 -11.44 18.89 32.69
C ILE A 795 -10.24 18.02 32.24
N GLU A 796 -10.42 16.72 32.24
CA GLU A 796 -9.40 15.79 31.74
C GLU A 796 -9.98 14.95 30.62
N MET A 797 -9.29 14.93 29.47
CA MET A 797 -9.63 14.13 28.29
C MET A 797 -8.50 13.15 27.99
N TRP A 798 -8.84 11.91 27.67
CA TRP A 798 -7.84 10.92 27.24
C TRP A 798 -8.38 9.95 26.20
N PHE A 799 -7.46 9.41 25.41
CA PHE A 799 -7.73 8.41 24.39
C PHE A 799 -7.03 7.10 24.74
N ASP A 800 -7.75 6.20 25.37
CA ASP A 800 -7.31 4.85 25.74
C ASP A 800 -8.47 3.85 25.57
N PRO A 801 -8.74 3.40 24.34
CA PRO A 801 -9.85 2.49 24.07
C PRO A 801 -9.65 1.13 24.74
N GLN A 802 -10.61 0.73 25.61
CA GLN A 802 -10.59 -0.57 26.31
C GLN A 802 -10.47 -1.77 25.34
N SER A 803 -10.93 -1.60 24.11
CA SER A 803 -10.80 -2.61 23.06
C SER A 803 -9.34 -3.03 22.78
N ILE A 804 -8.36 -2.14 23.03
CA ILE A 804 -6.94 -2.47 22.89
C ILE A 804 -6.54 -3.55 23.91
N HIS A 805 -6.92 -3.37 25.17
CA HIS A 805 -6.58 -4.31 26.26
C HIS A 805 -7.21 -5.69 26.02
N VAL A 806 -8.46 -5.71 25.53
CA VAL A 806 -9.16 -6.97 25.21
C VAL A 806 -8.50 -7.67 24.03
N THR A 807 -8.25 -6.96 22.95
CA THR A 807 -7.65 -7.53 21.74
C THR A 807 -6.20 -7.98 21.96
N GLU A 808 -5.41 -7.25 22.75
CA GLU A 808 -4.06 -7.66 23.14
C GLU A 808 -4.08 -8.97 23.99
N SER A 809 -5.05 -9.10 24.90
CA SER A 809 -5.21 -10.34 25.67
C SER A 809 -5.47 -11.56 24.77
N ILE A 810 -6.32 -11.40 23.76
CA ILE A 810 -6.59 -12.44 22.75
C ILE A 810 -5.33 -12.75 21.95
N ALA A 811 -4.58 -11.71 21.54
CA ALA A 811 -3.35 -11.87 20.77
C ALA A 811 -2.27 -12.64 21.56
N TYR A 812 -2.08 -12.32 22.84
CA TYR A 812 -1.17 -13.08 23.72
C TYR A 812 -1.59 -14.54 23.90
N ALA A 813 -2.88 -14.83 24.06
CA ALA A 813 -3.39 -16.18 24.10
C ALA A 813 -3.08 -16.97 22.81
N ALA A 814 -3.27 -16.32 21.65
CA ALA A 814 -2.95 -16.92 20.36
C ALA A 814 -1.44 -17.17 20.16
N LEU A 815 -0.58 -16.25 20.63
CA LEU A 815 0.88 -16.43 20.65
C LEU A 815 1.29 -17.62 21.54
N ALA A 816 0.67 -17.77 22.71
CA ALA A 816 0.92 -18.91 23.58
C ALA A 816 0.54 -20.24 22.91
N LEU A 817 -0.60 -20.29 22.20
CA LEU A 817 -1.01 -21.47 21.44
C LEU A 817 -0.01 -21.82 20.32
N LEU A 818 0.49 -20.81 19.58
CA LEU A 818 1.52 -21.03 18.57
C LEU A 818 2.80 -21.59 19.20
N LEU A 819 3.25 -21.03 20.33
CA LEU A 819 4.44 -21.50 21.05
C LEU A 819 4.29 -22.94 21.54
N ILE A 820 3.13 -23.30 22.10
CA ILE A 820 2.80 -24.67 22.49
C ILE A 820 2.91 -25.61 21.28
N GLY A 821 2.35 -25.20 20.14
CA GLY A 821 2.47 -25.95 18.88
C GLY A 821 3.90 -26.20 18.47
N VAL A 822 4.77 -25.18 18.54
CA VAL A 822 6.20 -25.29 18.23
C VAL A 822 6.91 -26.25 19.21
N MET A 823 6.60 -26.16 20.50
CA MET A 823 7.17 -27.08 21.53
C MET A 823 6.75 -28.53 21.27
N LEU A 824 5.47 -28.76 20.95
CA LEU A 824 4.97 -30.08 20.58
C LEU A 824 5.65 -30.63 19.33
N LEU A 825 5.90 -29.80 18.32
CA LEU A 825 6.63 -30.19 17.13
C LEU A 825 8.07 -30.59 17.47
N ALA A 826 8.77 -29.81 18.28
CA ALA A 826 10.12 -30.10 18.72
C ALA A 826 10.19 -31.41 19.52
N TRP A 827 9.24 -31.65 20.43
CA TRP A 827 9.15 -32.87 21.22
C TRP A 827 8.89 -34.10 20.33
N THR A 828 7.95 -34.01 19.37
CA THR A 828 7.66 -35.12 18.43
C THR A 828 8.84 -35.44 17.53
N GLN A 829 9.65 -34.45 17.16
CA GLN A 829 10.87 -34.67 16.37
C GLN A 829 11.98 -35.36 17.20
N ARG A 830 12.20 -34.91 18.44
CA ARG A 830 13.16 -35.54 19.37
C ARG A 830 12.81 -37.01 19.64
N SER A 831 11.54 -37.32 19.92
CA SER A 831 11.08 -38.70 20.16
C SER A 831 11.26 -39.61 18.95
N LYS A 832 11.15 -39.08 17.71
CA LYS A 832 11.45 -39.86 16.48
C LYS A 832 12.94 -40.11 16.29
N ILE A 833 13.80 -39.17 16.69
CA ILE A 833 15.27 -39.36 16.63
C ILE A 833 15.70 -40.38 17.67
N ALA A 834 15.22 -40.25 18.90
CA ALA A 834 15.51 -41.21 20.00
C ALA A 834 15.04 -42.64 19.75
N LYS A 835 14.01 -42.84 18.92
CA LYS A 835 13.56 -44.19 18.49
C LYS A 835 14.36 -44.79 17.33
N LYS A 836 15.19 -43.98 16.65
CA LYS A 836 16.03 -44.40 15.52
C LYS A 836 17.50 -44.59 15.89
N SER A 837 17.94 -44.00 17.01
CA SER A 837 19.21 -44.30 17.69
C SER A 837 19.05 -45.53 18.59
#